data_2d2ca035449296044f53b1036312aef4
#
_entry.id   2d2ca035449296044f53b1036312aef4
#
_cell.length_a   1.000
_cell.length_b   1.000
_cell.length_c   1.000
_cell.angle_alpha   90.00
_cell.angle_beta   90.00
_cell.angle_gamma   90.00
#
_symmetry.space_group_name_H-M   'P 1'
#
loop_
_entity.id
_entity.type
_entity.pdbx_description
1 polymer ?
#
loop_
_entity_poly.entity_id
_entity_poly.type
_entity_poly.pdbx_seq_one_letter_code
_entity_poly.pdbx_strand_id
1 'polypeptide(L)'
;MKNIRDILKEANKGKSIVLTFGRFQPPTTGHEKLIKKVVDVARKNNADHLIFPSRSNDPKKNPLSPKDKVRIMRQLFKFANIADEPDAKTPFHAMKMLSDRGYKNVFLVVGSDRVKELDKQIRPYIKHSDPKKSFEFDTFQVVSAGERDPDATDVTGMSGSKMRALAAEGDFNSFLLGVPGQQKRTAKSLYDALRKGMGVRESSLEDDWDQLCLLEQKGSEKVTVVALTKSQQDLSDTLGKVDKVCSKMGIPFYAIHTEKAYFSNEDLALNEIVVHNFDGKGKKITLDAHNTVCLVRGGSLVNQAGLGLARVFEESGAFMVNNLESMEFCHNKFATSLAFDINKIPTPRTALVTNEDAIEPAHKQIGSQFPVVIKTITGAEGIGVSLVESPASLKSVLQSLWKLDGEVIIQEYMEIDHDVRTIILDGKILASVKRKKGTEGKDFRTNYSLGNTVEPYDLSEEEKKFVTKLAKVSGAYFCGVDHITVGEKLYALEVNGSPGSGAEPYRGYMGKFEGKDLSSMNMIQQMLEYVTDKENWRYPTTEIGVVENITVDGTKYKARIDTGNSTYNSIHADDINLNGNKVTFKMNGKKKTMPVVEVLTVNVGAGVEEMRPVVEFDVGFGVKQFKKIKFSLADRGENNYPVLVGKEFLTRTKHSVNVARTFTLFESNLDKRFSEQMAQIPT
;
A
#
# COMPACT_ATOMS: atom_id res chain seq x y z
N MET A 1 25.87 -19.09 47.25
CA MET A 1 25.30 -18.32 46.14
C MET A 1 24.28 -17.35 46.71
N LYS A 2 24.43 -16.03 46.49
CA LYS A 2 23.39 -15.06 46.86
C LYS A 2 22.11 -15.36 46.10
N ASN A 3 20.96 -15.34 46.80
CA ASN A 3 19.66 -15.52 46.20
C ASN A 3 19.39 -14.39 45.17
N ILE A 4 18.72 -14.67 44.05
CA ILE A 4 18.36 -13.67 43.04
C ILE A 4 17.67 -12.46 43.66
N ARG A 5 16.87 -12.64 44.71
CA ARG A 5 16.23 -11.55 45.46
C ARG A 5 17.26 -10.63 46.15
N ASP A 6 18.35 -11.17 46.68
CA ASP A 6 19.38 -10.36 47.36
C ASP A 6 20.25 -9.59 46.35
N ILE A 7 20.51 -10.16 45.17
CA ILE A 7 21.18 -9.50 44.08
C ILE A 7 20.33 -8.31 43.56
N LEU A 8 19.02 -8.50 43.41
CA LEU A 8 18.10 -7.43 42.97
C LEU A 8 17.97 -6.32 44.05
N LYS A 9 18.04 -6.65 45.36
CA LYS A 9 18.07 -5.64 46.44
C LYS A 9 19.33 -4.78 46.39
N GLU A 10 20.48 -5.37 46.15
CA GLU A 10 21.75 -4.64 46.06
C GLU A 10 21.79 -3.75 44.81
N ALA A 11 21.29 -4.25 43.67
CA ALA A 11 21.26 -3.49 42.41
C ALA A 11 20.36 -2.24 42.46
N ASN A 12 19.30 -2.27 43.27
CA ASN A 12 18.32 -1.18 43.39
C ASN A 12 18.47 -0.33 44.66
N LYS A 13 19.48 -0.58 45.49
CA LYS A 13 19.70 0.13 46.74
C LYS A 13 19.90 1.64 46.50
N GLY A 14 18.99 2.47 47.04
CA GLY A 14 19.00 3.90 46.85
C GLY A 14 18.38 4.42 45.57
N LYS A 15 17.91 3.55 44.65
CA LYS A 15 17.28 3.94 43.40
C LYS A 15 15.87 4.50 43.59
N SER A 16 15.46 5.32 42.62
CA SER A 16 14.13 5.89 42.51
C SER A 16 13.26 5.10 41.55
N ILE A 17 11.95 5.01 41.84
CA ILE A 17 10.98 4.40 40.95
C ILE A 17 9.69 5.21 40.89
N VAL A 18 9.12 5.29 39.68
CA VAL A 18 7.79 5.85 39.44
C VAL A 18 6.84 4.74 39.03
N LEU A 19 5.69 4.69 39.64
CA LEU A 19 4.72 3.65 39.34
C LEU A 19 3.29 4.18 39.26
N THR A 20 2.44 3.40 38.64
CA THR A 20 0.98 3.48 38.79
C THR A 20 0.38 2.08 38.96
N PHE A 21 -0.76 2.02 39.63
CA PHE A 21 -1.55 0.81 39.79
C PHE A 21 -2.98 1.06 39.30
N GLY A 22 -3.45 0.25 38.35
CA GLY A 22 -4.76 0.47 37.76
C GLY A 22 -5.49 -0.80 37.34
N ARG A 23 -6.82 -0.68 37.15
CA ARG A 23 -7.65 -1.81 36.70
C ARG A 23 -7.43 -2.13 35.21
N PHE A 24 -7.30 -1.14 34.34
CA PHE A 24 -7.12 -1.30 32.88
C PHE A 24 -8.09 -2.33 32.27
N GLN A 25 -9.38 -2.12 32.47
CA GLN A 25 -10.45 -3.06 32.08
C GLN A 25 -11.54 -2.40 31.22
N PRO A 26 -11.28 -2.19 29.93
CA PRO A 26 -10.00 -2.33 29.21
C PRO A 26 -9.06 -1.14 29.36
N PRO A 27 -7.82 -1.23 28.83
CA PRO A 27 -6.97 -0.06 28.60
C PRO A 27 -7.65 0.91 27.62
N THR A 28 -7.63 2.22 27.93
CA THR A 28 -8.28 3.27 27.13
C THR A 28 -7.34 4.43 26.86
N THR A 29 -7.71 5.35 25.97
CA THR A 29 -7.00 6.60 25.70
C THR A 29 -6.74 7.42 26.97
N GLY A 30 -7.67 7.41 27.94
CA GLY A 30 -7.45 8.03 29.26
C GLY A 30 -6.33 7.36 30.07
N HIS A 31 -6.18 6.05 29.97
CA HIS A 31 -5.08 5.33 30.61
C HIS A 31 -3.74 5.64 29.92
N GLU A 32 -3.71 5.90 28.62
CA GLU A 32 -2.50 6.31 27.92
C GLU A 32 -1.93 7.62 28.48
N LYS A 33 -2.78 8.62 28.76
CA LYS A 33 -2.37 9.88 29.39
C LYS A 33 -1.71 9.63 30.76
N LEU A 34 -2.32 8.76 31.57
CA LEU A 34 -1.77 8.37 32.89
C LEU A 34 -0.38 7.72 32.75
N ILE A 35 -0.25 6.76 31.81
CA ILE A 35 1.00 6.02 31.59
C ILE A 35 2.10 6.94 31.03
N LYS A 36 1.78 7.84 30.10
CA LYS A 36 2.72 8.88 29.63
C LYS A 36 3.23 9.74 30.78
N LYS A 37 2.34 10.16 31.69
CA LYS A 37 2.73 10.92 32.88
C LYS A 37 3.69 10.14 33.78
N VAL A 38 3.50 8.84 33.97
CA VAL A 38 4.45 7.99 34.71
C VAL A 38 5.83 8.03 34.09
N VAL A 39 5.93 7.85 32.78
CA VAL A 39 7.21 7.87 32.04
C VAL A 39 7.86 9.26 32.12
N ASP A 40 7.09 10.34 32.00
CA ASP A 40 7.61 11.70 32.07
C ASP A 40 8.13 12.04 33.49
N VAL A 41 7.42 11.63 34.55
CA VAL A 41 7.88 11.80 35.92
C VAL A 41 9.15 10.98 36.18
N ALA A 42 9.22 9.77 35.65
CA ALA A 42 10.40 8.91 35.74
C ALA A 42 11.63 9.56 35.08
N ARG A 43 11.43 10.07 33.86
CA ARG A 43 12.51 10.78 33.13
C ARG A 43 13.02 12.02 33.90
N LYS A 44 12.09 12.81 34.46
CA LYS A 44 12.44 14.01 35.23
C LYS A 44 13.23 13.73 36.52
N ASN A 45 12.98 12.57 37.12
CA ASN A 45 13.61 12.18 38.40
C ASN A 45 14.75 11.16 38.24
N ASN A 46 15.17 10.88 36.99
CA ASN A 46 16.14 9.84 36.65
C ASN A 46 15.80 8.50 37.38
N ALA A 47 14.55 8.09 37.30
CA ALA A 47 13.98 6.95 38.03
C ALA A 47 13.53 5.85 37.07
N ASP A 48 13.55 4.63 37.54
CA ASP A 48 12.89 3.51 36.88
C ASP A 48 11.36 3.76 36.84
N HIS A 49 10.64 3.10 35.95
CA HIS A 49 9.18 3.15 35.95
C HIS A 49 8.55 1.78 35.75
N LEU A 50 7.37 1.60 36.38
CA LEU A 50 6.65 0.33 36.30
C LEU A 50 5.14 0.54 36.41
N ILE A 51 4.40 -0.05 35.46
CA ILE A 51 2.94 0.00 35.44
C ILE A 51 2.37 -1.32 35.96
N PHE A 52 1.60 -1.27 37.04
CA PHE A 52 0.99 -2.47 37.66
C PHE A 52 -0.48 -2.60 37.23
N PRO A 53 -0.84 -3.51 36.31
CA PRO A 53 -2.24 -3.85 36.06
C PRO A 53 -2.80 -4.73 37.21
N SER A 54 -4.02 -4.42 37.63
CA SER A 54 -4.70 -5.24 38.64
C SER A 54 -4.90 -6.69 38.20
N ARG A 55 -4.94 -7.61 39.15
CA ARG A 55 -5.13 -9.04 38.88
C ARG A 55 -6.59 -9.50 38.98
N SER A 56 -7.53 -8.56 39.22
CA SER A 56 -8.96 -8.88 39.26
C SER A 56 -9.46 -9.39 37.90
N ASN A 57 -10.26 -10.44 37.95
CA ASN A 57 -10.93 -11.02 36.83
C ASN A 57 -12.37 -11.41 37.23
N ASP A 58 -13.36 -10.81 36.63
CA ASP A 58 -14.78 -11.15 36.77
C ASP A 58 -15.53 -10.68 35.49
N PRO A 59 -16.62 -11.37 35.10
CA PRO A 59 -17.31 -11.07 33.85
C PRO A 59 -17.91 -9.66 33.75
N LYS A 60 -18.29 -9.04 34.87
CA LYS A 60 -19.03 -7.76 34.89
C LYS A 60 -18.10 -6.54 34.85
N LYS A 61 -17.10 -6.50 35.72
CA LYS A 61 -16.26 -5.31 35.88
C LYS A 61 -14.83 -5.48 35.39
N ASN A 62 -14.32 -6.72 35.36
CA ASN A 62 -12.93 -7.05 35.02
C ASN A 62 -12.84 -8.25 34.09
N PRO A 63 -13.44 -8.17 32.88
CA PRO A 63 -13.56 -9.33 31.97
C PRO A 63 -12.23 -9.78 31.37
N LEU A 64 -11.23 -8.90 31.26
CA LEU A 64 -9.91 -9.31 30.75
C LEU A 64 -9.17 -10.18 31.76
N SER A 65 -8.70 -11.34 31.34
CA SER A 65 -7.78 -12.15 32.13
C SER A 65 -6.50 -11.38 32.44
N PRO A 66 -5.84 -11.64 33.60
CA PRO A 66 -4.57 -10.99 33.93
C PRO A 66 -3.51 -11.16 32.84
N LYS A 67 -3.46 -12.33 32.20
CA LYS A 67 -2.52 -12.66 31.12
C LYS A 67 -2.81 -11.83 29.84
N ASP A 68 -4.06 -11.78 29.40
CA ASP A 68 -4.46 -10.99 28.23
C ASP A 68 -4.27 -9.50 28.49
N LYS A 69 -4.61 -9.01 29.67
CA LYS A 69 -4.42 -7.62 30.06
C LYS A 69 -2.96 -7.18 29.91
N VAL A 70 -2.02 -7.94 30.48
CA VAL A 70 -0.58 -7.63 30.37
C VAL A 70 -0.12 -7.69 28.92
N ARG A 71 -0.49 -8.74 28.20
CA ARG A 71 -0.14 -8.91 26.78
C ARG A 71 -0.60 -7.72 25.94
N ILE A 72 -1.87 -7.33 26.08
CA ILE A 72 -2.47 -6.23 25.32
C ILE A 72 -1.86 -4.89 25.74
N MET A 73 -1.67 -4.64 27.03
CA MET A 73 -1.02 -3.40 27.50
C MET A 73 0.40 -3.25 26.96
N ARG A 74 1.18 -4.32 26.87
CA ARG A 74 2.52 -4.30 26.26
C ARG A 74 2.48 -3.97 24.76
N GLN A 75 1.42 -4.38 24.08
CA GLN A 75 1.22 -4.02 22.66
C GLN A 75 0.81 -2.56 22.48
N LEU A 76 -0.09 -2.05 23.36
CA LEU A 76 -0.58 -0.67 23.27
C LEU A 76 0.43 0.36 23.77
N PHE A 77 1.20 0.04 24.80
CA PHE A 77 2.08 0.97 25.51
C PHE A 77 3.55 0.52 25.43
N LYS A 78 4.06 0.34 24.22
CA LYS A 78 5.45 -0.10 23.97
C LYS A 78 6.50 0.81 24.61
N PHE A 79 6.14 2.06 24.91
CA PHE A 79 7.01 3.06 25.54
C PHE A 79 7.08 2.93 27.09
N ALA A 80 6.34 1.98 27.69
CA ALA A 80 6.25 1.84 29.13
C ALA A 80 6.49 0.39 29.61
N ASN A 81 7.10 0.23 30.77
CA ASN A 81 7.35 -1.06 31.38
C ASN A 81 6.10 -1.57 32.09
N ILE A 82 5.45 -2.58 31.54
CA ILE A 82 4.26 -3.22 32.10
C ILE A 82 4.64 -4.43 32.96
N ALA A 83 4.32 -4.36 34.26
CA ALA A 83 4.61 -5.41 35.22
C ALA A 83 3.75 -6.65 34.97
N ASP A 84 4.37 -7.81 34.98
CA ASP A 84 3.68 -9.11 35.04
C ASP A 84 4.01 -9.78 36.37
N GLU A 85 3.44 -9.24 37.46
CA GLU A 85 3.74 -9.64 38.85
C GLU A 85 2.48 -10.25 39.48
N PRO A 86 2.37 -11.58 39.56
CA PRO A 86 1.18 -12.26 40.09
C PRO A 86 0.84 -11.86 41.52
N ASP A 87 1.85 -11.54 42.33
CA ASP A 87 1.72 -11.18 43.72
C ASP A 87 1.30 -9.72 43.97
N ALA A 88 1.41 -8.86 42.95
CA ALA A 88 1.00 -7.46 43.05
C ALA A 88 -0.53 -7.30 42.88
N LYS A 89 -1.33 -7.87 43.80
CA LYS A 89 -2.80 -7.85 43.73
C LYS A 89 -3.43 -6.51 44.07
N THR A 90 -2.75 -5.68 44.87
CA THR A 90 -3.22 -4.36 45.30
C THR A 90 -2.06 -3.36 45.28
N PRO A 91 -2.33 -2.03 45.37
CA PRO A 91 -1.26 -1.02 45.47
C PRO A 91 -0.30 -1.31 46.63
N PHE A 92 -0.81 -1.84 47.77
CA PHE A 92 0.01 -2.21 48.93
C PHE A 92 0.99 -3.34 48.61
N HIS A 93 0.54 -4.37 47.88
CA HIS A 93 1.43 -5.46 47.47
C HIS A 93 2.51 -4.95 46.49
N ALA A 94 2.16 -4.05 45.59
CA ALA A 94 3.15 -3.44 44.70
C ALA A 94 4.18 -2.61 45.50
N MET A 95 3.74 -1.80 46.47
CA MET A 95 4.63 -1.03 47.34
C MET A 95 5.54 -1.93 48.17
N LYS A 96 5.01 -3.00 48.77
CA LYS A 96 5.81 -3.96 49.54
C LYS A 96 6.87 -4.62 48.67
N MET A 97 6.48 -5.04 47.47
CA MET A 97 7.41 -5.65 46.51
C MET A 97 8.54 -4.70 46.14
N LEU A 98 8.24 -3.42 45.89
CA LEU A 98 9.24 -2.41 45.57
C LEU A 98 10.17 -2.12 46.73
N SER A 99 9.63 -2.04 47.92
CA SER A 99 10.41 -1.94 49.19
C SER A 99 11.36 -3.13 49.37
N ASP A 100 10.85 -4.35 49.13
CA ASP A 100 11.64 -5.58 49.23
C ASP A 100 12.70 -5.70 48.14
N ARG A 101 12.49 -5.04 46.98
CA ARG A 101 13.48 -4.90 45.91
C ARG A 101 14.53 -3.81 46.15
N GLY A 102 14.42 -3.05 47.26
CA GLY A 102 15.41 -2.07 47.67
C GLY A 102 15.24 -0.67 47.11
N TYR A 103 14.13 -0.35 46.46
CA TYR A 103 13.83 1.04 46.08
C TYR A 103 13.64 1.91 47.31
N LYS A 104 14.16 3.13 47.28
CA LYS A 104 14.14 4.06 48.41
C LYS A 104 13.30 5.31 48.12
N ASN A 105 13.25 5.75 46.88
CA ASN A 105 12.47 6.92 46.48
C ASN A 105 11.33 6.49 45.56
N VAL A 106 10.09 6.72 45.98
CA VAL A 106 8.93 6.19 45.30
C VAL A 106 7.94 7.31 44.93
N PHE A 107 7.58 7.39 43.67
CA PHE A 107 6.56 8.29 43.13
C PHE A 107 5.38 7.48 42.62
N LEU A 108 4.21 7.65 43.23
CA LEU A 108 2.97 7.02 42.80
C LEU A 108 2.14 7.99 41.95
N VAL A 109 1.98 7.73 40.68
CA VAL A 109 1.19 8.58 39.76
C VAL A 109 -0.24 8.05 39.68
N VAL A 110 -1.23 8.93 39.94
CA VAL A 110 -2.65 8.60 39.94
C VAL A 110 -3.50 9.75 39.44
N GLY A 111 -4.78 9.54 39.12
CA GLY A 111 -5.71 10.62 38.79
C GLY A 111 -5.82 11.63 39.96
N SER A 112 -6.14 12.89 39.65
CA SER A 112 -6.27 13.98 40.64
C SER A 112 -7.22 13.65 41.77
N ASP A 113 -8.33 12.95 41.46
CA ASP A 113 -9.38 12.49 42.36
C ASP A 113 -8.88 11.53 43.45
N ARG A 114 -7.76 10.82 43.21
CA ARG A 114 -7.26 9.77 44.12
C ARG A 114 -6.00 10.16 44.87
N VAL A 115 -5.42 11.31 44.62
CA VAL A 115 -4.15 11.71 45.25
C VAL A 115 -4.22 11.74 46.75
N LYS A 116 -5.23 12.45 47.35
CA LYS A 116 -5.40 12.59 48.80
C LYS A 116 -5.75 11.26 49.46
N GLU A 117 -6.58 10.45 48.82
CA GLU A 117 -7.00 9.15 49.31
C GLU A 117 -5.81 8.20 49.43
N LEU A 118 -5.06 8.00 48.38
CA LEU A 118 -3.95 7.03 48.33
C LEU A 118 -2.75 7.50 49.20
N ASP A 119 -2.52 8.81 49.27
CA ASP A 119 -1.50 9.33 50.18
C ASP A 119 -1.86 8.99 51.62
N LYS A 120 -3.11 9.25 52.06
CA LYS A 120 -3.61 8.94 53.40
C LYS A 120 -3.57 7.42 53.71
N GLN A 121 -3.85 6.60 52.73
CA GLN A 121 -3.87 5.14 52.92
C GLN A 121 -2.47 4.53 52.98
N ILE A 122 -1.50 4.99 52.21
CA ILE A 122 -0.19 4.36 52.08
C ILE A 122 0.85 4.94 53.02
N ARG A 123 0.82 6.26 53.32
CA ARG A 123 1.81 6.96 54.14
C ARG A 123 2.00 6.36 55.54
N PRO A 124 0.97 5.87 56.27
CA PRO A 124 1.15 5.24 57.57
C PRO A 124 2.01 3.96 57.58
N TYR A 125 2.20 3.34 56.42
CA TYR A 125 2.99 2.10 56.29
C TYR A 125 4.47 2.38 55.91
N ILE A 126 4.85 3.64 55.72
CA ILE A 126 6.24 3.99 55.46
C ILE A 126 7.00 4.03 56.77
N LYS A 127 8.04 3.19 56.89
CA LYS A 127 8.83 3.00 58.10
C LYS A 127 7.95 2.68 59.34
N HIS A 128 6.95 1.78 59.11
CA HIS A 128 6.02 1.33 60.14
C HIS A 128 6.76 0.50 61.18
N SER A 129 6.33 0.57 62.47
CA SER A 129 6.94 -0.16 63.60
C SER A 129 6.89 -1.68 63.44
N ASP A 130 5.85 -2.22 62.80
CA ASP A 130 5.77 -3.64 62.44
C ASP A 130 6.51 -3.88 61.09
N PRO A 131 7.64 -4.62 61.09
CA PRO A 131 8.42 -4.87 59.87
C PRO A 131 7.64 -5.59 58.76
N LYS A 132 6.62 -6.38 59.11
CA LYS A 132 5.80 -7.07 58.11
C LYS A 132 4.88 -6.13 57.34
N LYS A 133 4.56 -4.96 57.91
CA LYS A 133 3.72 -3.93 57.31
C LYS A 133 4.54 -2.75 56.78
N SER A 134 5.81 -2.67 57.13
CA SER A 134 6.67 -1.53 56.76
C SER A 134 7.09 -1.52 55.30
N PHE A 135 7.04 -0.31 54.71
CA PHE A 135 7.70 0.01 53.48
C PHE A 135 8.95 0.85 53.80
N GLU A 136 10.12 0.32 53.42
CA GLU A 136 11.42 0.95 53.71
C GLU A 136 11.82 2.04 52.73
N PHE A 137 10.88 2.98 52.49
CA PHE A 137 11.13 4.12 51.59
C PHE A 137 11.70 5.31 52.39
N ASP A 138 12.65 6.02 51.78
CA ASP A 138 13.18 7.28 52.32
C ASP A 138 12.29 8.45 51.87
N THR A 139 11.78 8.40 50.60
CA THR A 139 10.81 9.37 50.11
C THR A 139 9.63 8.68 49.47
N PHE A 140 8.44 9.23 49.70
CA PHE A 140 7.20 8.78 49.06
C PHE A 140 6.38 10.00 48.67
N GLN A 141 5.99 10.08 47.37
CA GLN A 141 5.18 11.16 46.85
C GLN A 141 4.08 10.59 45.97
N VAL A 142 2.85 11.08 46.16
CA VAL A 142 1.73 10.83 45.23
C VAL A 142 1.62 12.01 44.25
N VAL A 143 1.68 11.72 42.97
CA VAL A 143 1.72 12.71 41.89
C VAL A 143 0.43 12.64 41.09
N SER A 144 -0.17 13.81 40.83
CA SER A 144 -1.37 13.89 39.95
C SER A 144 -1.01 13.71 38.50
N ALA A 145 -1.79 12.90 37.78
CA ALA A 145 -1.75 12.78 36.32
C ALA A 145 -2.65 13.81 35.60
N GLY A 146 -3.30 14.70 36.36
CA GLY A 146 -4.28 15.67 35.85
C GLY A 146 -5.73 15.23 36.09
N GLU A 147 -6.65 16.10 35.76
CA GLU A 147 -8.08 15.85 35.89
C GLU A 147 -8.56 14.85 34.82
N ARG A 148 -9.54 14.06 35.22
CA ARG A 148 -10.26 13.18 34.34
C ARG A 148 -11.62 13.82 34.08
N ASP A 149 -11.91 14.14 32.83
CA ASP A 149 -13.24 14.56 32.41
C ASP A 149 -14.05 13.33 31.95
N PRO A 150 -14.94 12.79 32.80
CA PRO A 150 -15.76 11.63 32.47
C PRO A 150 -16.89 11.97 31.50
N ASP A 151 -17.23 13.25 31.32
CA ASP A 151 -18.38 13.74 30.56
C ASP A 151 -17.98 14.34 29.20
N ALA A 152 -16.67 14.34 28.87
CA ALA A 152 -16.21 14.78 27.56
C ALA A 152 -16.88 13.95 26.45
N THR A 153 -17.50 14.63 25.51
CA THR A 153 -18.18 14.02 24.36
C THR A 153 -17.21 13.53 23.28
N ASP A 154 -15.94 13.90 23.40
CA ASP A 154 -14.85 13.50 22.51
C ASP A 154 -14.17 12.17 22.95
N VAL A 155 -13.14 11.79 22.19
CA VAL A 155 -12.34 10.55 22.41
C VAL A 155 -11.73 10.49 23.82
N THR A 156 -11.59 11.64 24.52
CA THR A 156 -11.03 11.71 25.89
C THR A 156 -12.00 11.23 26.96
N GLY A 157 -13.32 11.23 26.69
CA GLY A 157 -14.38 10.73 27.59
C GLY A 157 -14.62 9.22 27.53
N MET A 158 -13.85 8.45 26.74
CA MET A 158 -14.06 7.01 26.59
C MET A 158 -13.67 6.23 27.84
N SER A 159 -14.65 5.87 28.66
CA SER A 159 -14.45 5.12 29.91
C SER A 159 -14.37 3.61 29.67
N GLY A 160 -13.71 2.89 30.59
CA GLY A 160 -13.68 1.42 30.54
C GLY A 160 -15.09 0.78 30.59
N SER A 161 -16.07 1.43 31.21
CA SER A 161 -17.47 0.98 31.23
C SER A 161 -18.12 1.12 29.88
N LYS A 162 -17.94 2.27 29.21
CA LYS A 162 -18.44 2.53 27.87
C LYS A 162 -17.82 1.56 26.85
N MET A 163 -16.52 1.31 26.95
CA MET A 163 -15.81 0.32 26.11
C MET A 163 -16.39 -1.11 26.29
N ARG A 164 -16.70 -1.52 27.52
CA ARG A 164 -17.32 -2.83 27.75
C ARG A 164 -18.75 -2.90 27.19
N ALA A 165 -19.54 -1.82 27.30
CA ALA A 165 -20.87 -1.75 26.69
C ALA A 165 -20.80 -1.90 25.17
N LEU A 166 -19.95 -1.13 24.51
CA LEU A 166 -19.73 -1.21 23.05
C LEU A 166 -19.28 -2.62 22.63
N ALA A 167 -18.40 -3.26 23.42
CA ALA A 167 -18.00 -4.64 23.15
C ALA A 167 -19.14 -5.65 23.34
N ALA A 168 -20.03 -5.43 24.32
CA ALA A 168 -21.19 -6.30 24.53
C ALA A 168 -22.25 -6.12 23.41
N GLU A 169 -22.46 -4.89 22.96
CA GLU A 169 -23.41 -4.51 21.91
C GLU A 169 -22.95 -4.89 20.50
N GLY A 170 -21.68 -5.29 20.31
CA GLY A 170 -21.17 -5.65 18.98
C GLY A 170 -20.58 -4.47 18.20
N ASP A 171 -20.59 -3.24 18.73
CA ASP A 171 -20.09 -2.04 18.03
C ASP A 171 -18.57 -1.91 18.14
N PHE A 172 -17.88 -2.57 17.21
CA PHE A 172 -16.42 -2.52 17.12
C PHE A 172 -15.89 -1.16 16.65
N ASN A 173 -16.63 -0.45 15.80
CA ASN A 173 -16.17 0.82 15.24
C ASN A 173 -16.10 1.90 16.32
N SER A 174 -17.18 2.05 17.11
CA SER A 174 -17.16 2.97 18.26
C SER A 174 -16.18 2.51 19.34
N PHE A 175 -16.00 1.21 19.51
CA PHE A 175 -15.02 0.64 20.43
C PHE A 175 -13.58 1.03 20.06
N LEU A 176 -13.25 0.97 18.76
CA LEU A 176 -11.93 1.32 18.24
C LEU A 176 -11.49 2.74 18.61
N LEU A 177 -12.43 3.70 18.63
CA LEU A 177 -12.14 5.09 18.99
C LEU A 177 -11.60 5.25 20.42
N GLY A 178 -11.95 4.34 21.33
CA GLY A 178 -11.49 4.34 22.72
C GLY A 178 -10.16 3.60 22.95
N VAL A 179 -9.63 2.93 21.93
CA VAL A 179 -8.37 2.18 22.04
C VAL A 179 -7.18 3.11 21.76
N PRO A 180 -6.15 3.13 22.62
CA PRO A 180 -4.94 3.92 22.41
C PRO A 180 -4.30 3.64 21.05
N GLY A 181 -4.02 4.72 20.29
CA GLY A 181 -3.41 4.62 18.97
C GLY A 181 -4.27 3.97 17.90
N GLN A 182 -5.54 3.64 18.19
CA GLN A 182 -6.56 3.08 17.27
C GLN A 182 -6.05 1.93 16.35
N GLN A 183 -5.10 1.15 16.84
CA GLN A 183 -4.53 0.02 16.10
C GLN A 183 -5.57 -1.11 15.98
N LYS A 184 -6.19 -1.25 14.81
CA LYS A 184 -7.29 -2.20 14.54
C LYS A 184 -6.99 -3.64 15.03
N ARG A 185 -5.79 -4.16 14.76
CA ARG A 185 -5.40 -5.51 15.20
C ARG A 185 -5.37 -5.67 16.72
N THR A 186 -4.76 -4.71 17.43
CA THR A 186 -4.70 -4.74 18.90
C THR A 186 -6.08 -4.45 19.49
N ALA A 187 -6.85 -3.56 18.86
CA ALA A 187 -8.24 -3.27 19.22
C ALA A 187 -9.11 -4.51 19.07
N LYS A 188 -9.00 -5.26 17.97
CA LYS A 188 -9.74 -6.50 17.74
C LYS A 188 -9.37 -7.56 18.78
N SER A 189 -8.09 -7.77 19.06
CA SER A 189 -7.64 -8.69 20.11
C SER A 189 -8.17 -8.29 21.49
N LEU A 190 -8.26 -6.99 21.80
CA LEU A 190 -8.83 -6.46 23.02
C LEU A 190 -10.35 -6.68 23.09
N TYR A 191 -11.03 -6.40 22.00
CA TYR A 191 -12.48 -6.55 21.84
C TYR A 191 -12.92 -8.01 22.04
N ASP A 192 -12.25 -8.95 21.36
CA ASP A 192 -12.55 -10.38 21.45
C ASP A 192 -12.27 -10.92 22.87
N ALA A 193 -11.14 -10.51 23.47
CA ALA A 193 -10.82 -10.88 24.84
C ALA A 193 -11.86 -10.36 25.86
N LEU A 194 -12.42 -9.16 25.62
CA LEU A 194 -13.50 -8.60 26.44
C LEU A 194 -14.80 -9.39 26.27
N ARG A 195 -15.25 -9.63 25.05
CA ARG A 195 -16.48 -10.40 24.75
C ARG A 195 -16.42 -11.79 25.38
N LYS A 196 -15.30 -12.49 25.16
CA LYS A 196 -15.02 -13.79 25.79
C LYS A 196 -15.09 -13.72 27.31
N GLY A 197 -14.45 -12.72 27.91
CA GLY A 197 -14.42 -12.55 29.36
C GLY A 197 -15.77 -12.14 29.96
N MET A 198 -16.64 -11.48 29.22
CA MET A 198 -18.02 -11.14 29.60
C MET A 198 -19.00 -12.30 29.40
N GLY A 199 -18.57 -13.42 28.77
CA GLY A 199 -19.46 -14.53 28.46
C GLY A 199 -20.49 -14.19 27.38
N VAL A 200 -20.23 -13.17 26.55
CA VAL A 200 -21.05 -12.88 25.37
C VAL A 200 -20.82 -14.05 24.43
N ARG A 201 -21.85 -14.88 24.21
CA ARG A 201 -21.79 -15.98 23.25
C ARG A 201 -21.37 -15.42 21.90
N GLU A 202 -20.34 -16.00 21.32
CA GLU A 202 -20.06 -15.82 19.90
C GLU A 202 -21.32 -16.29 19.15
N SER A 203 -22.11 -15.37 18.59
CA SER A 203 -22.70 -15.64 17.28
C SER A 203 -21.50 -16.07 16.43
N SER A 204 -21.59 -17.18 15.75
CA SER A 204 -20.43 -17.79 15.10
C SER A 204 -19.66 -16.70 14.37
N LEU A 205 -18.34 -16.64 14.54
CA LEU A 205 -17.46 -15.69 13.84
C LEU A 205 -17.64 -15.79 12.32
N GLU A 206 -18.23 -16.85 11.82
CA GLU A 206 -18.68 -17.04 10.45
C GLU A 206 -19.88 -16.14 10.11
N ASP A 207 -20.87 -15.97 11.00
CA ASP A 207 -22.04 -15.12 10.72
C ASP A 207 -21.71 -13.62 10.78
N ASP A 208 -20.85 -13.18 11.72
CA ASP A 208 -20.39 -11.78 11.79
C ASP A 208 -19.38 -11.45 10.68
N TRP A 209 -18.54 -12.42 10.28
CA TRP A 209 -17.63 -12.28 9.15
C TRP A 209 -18.38 -12.34 7.82
N ASP A 210 -19.35 -13.23 7.70
CA ASP A 210 -20.25 -13.28 6.54
C ASP A 210 -21.21 -12.10 6.50
N GLN A 211 -21.64 -11.53 7.65
CA GLN A 211 -22.35 -10.25 7.68
C GLN A 211 -21.44 -9.07 7.38
N LEU A 212 -20.17 -9.05 7.81
CA LEU A 212 -19.20 -8.03 7.38
C LEU A 212 -18.88 -8.17 5.89
N CYS A 213 -18.69 -9.39 5.41
CA CYS A 213 -18.53 -9.68 3.98
C CYS A 213 -19.83 -9.42 3.20
N LEU A 214 -21.02 -9.64 3.80
CA LEU A 214 -22.32 -9.30 3.20
C LEU A 214 -22.65 -7.81 3.33
N LEU A 215 -22.13 -7.09 4.32
CA LEU A 215 -22.18 -5.63 4.41
C LEU A 215 -21.17 -4.97 3.48
N GLU A 216 -20.01 -5.57 3.28
CA GLU A 216 -19.09 -5.23 2.18
C GLU A 216 -19.69 -5.59 0.81
N GLN A 217 -20.53 -6.64 0.71
CA GLN A 217 -21.28 -6.99 -0.50
C GLN A 217 -22.60 -6.20 -0.67
N LYS A 218 -23.13 -5.55 0.36
CA LYS A 218 -24.35 -4.72 0.27
C LYS A 218 -24.13 -3.22 0.25
N GLY A 219 -22.94 -2.72 0.60
CA GLY A 219 -22.48 -1.38 0.23
C GLY A 219 -22.04 -1.46 -1.22
N SER A 220 -22.83 -0.92 -2.15
CA SER A 220 -22.60 -0.97 -3.59
C SER A 220 -21.11 -0.92 -3.91
N GLU A 221 -20.58 -2.01 -4.48
CA GLU A 221 -19.25 -2.11 -5.10
C GLU A 221 -19.07 -1.15 -6.28
N LYS A 222 -19.57 0.09 -6.14
CA LYS A 222 -19.37 1.09 -7.18
C LYS A 222 -17.93 1.57 -7.09
N VAL A 223 -17.18 1.16 -8.09
CA VAL A 223 -15.86 1.70 -8.33
C VAL A 223 -15.96 3.23 -8.37
N THR A 224 -15.08 3.90 -7.65
CA THR A 224 -14.94 5.35 -7.69
C THR A 224 -13.79 5.69 -8.66
N VAL A 225 -14.02 6.64 -9.54
CA VAL A 225 -12.99 7.16 -10.43
C VAL A 225 -12.47 8.48 -9.89
N VAL A 226 -11.17 8.60 -9.72
CA VAL A 226 -10.50 9.87 -9.41
C VAL A 226 -9.54 10.25 -10.53
N ALA A 227 -9.33 11.53 -10.75
CA ALA A 227 -8.31 12.01 -11.67
C ALA A 227 -7.38 12.99 -10.96
N LEU A 228 -6.07 12.72 -11.00
CA LEU A 228 -5.06 13.67 -10.54
C LEU A 228 -4.72 14.61 -11.68
N THR A 229 -4.90 15.91 -11.49
CA THR A 229 -4.61 16.91 -12.52
C THR A 229 -4.02 18.19 -11.94
N LYS A 230 -3.11 18.80 -12.70
CA LYS A 230 -2.57 20.13 -12.42
C LYS A 230 -3.29 21.22 -13.20
N SER A 231 -3.78 20.89 -14.40
CA SER A 231 -4.29 21.86 -15.37
C SER A 231 -5.76 22.22 -15.09
N GLN A 232 -6.05 23.51 -14.95
CA GLN A 232 -7.40 24.01 -14.89
C GLN A 232 -8.16 23.80 -16.24
N GLN A 233 -7.43 23.83 -17.35
CA GLN A 233 -8.00 23.57 -18.67
C GLN A 233 -8.39 22.10 -18.83
N ASP A 234 -7.59 21.16 -18.32
CA ASP A 234 -7.93 19.74 -18.32
C ASP A 234 -9.22 19.46 -17.53
N LEU A 235 -9.47 20.22 -16.44
CA LEU A 235 -10.72 20.15 -15.69
C LEU A 235 -11.95 20.58 -16.50
N SER A 236 -11.80 21.58 -17.37
CA SER A 236 -12.91 22.06 -18.22
C SER A 236 -13.19 21.17 -19.43
N ASP A 237 -12.15 20.63 -20.04
CA ASP A 237 -12.25 19.91 -21.33
C ASP A 237 -12.32 18.38 -21.14
N THR A 238 -11.20 17.75 -20.86
CA THR A 238 -11.13 16.28 -20.80
C THR A 238 -11.86 15.73 -19.58
N LEU A 239 -11.57 16.25 -18.40
CA LEU A 239 -12.18 15.74 -17.16
C LEU A 239 -13.67 16.10 -17.06
N GLY A 240 -14.12 17.21 -17.66
CA GLY A 240 -15.53 17.50 -17.79
C GLY A 240 -16.30 16.47 -18.64
N LYS A 241 -15.63 15.84 -19.63
CA LYS A 241 -16.21 14.72 -20.37
C LYS A 241 -16.16 13.42 -19.60
N VAL A 242 -15.06 13.15 -18.87
CA VAL A 242 -14.97 12.00 -17.94
C VAL A 242 -16.11 12.06 -16.91
N ASP A 243 -16.32 13.22 -16.29
CA ASP A 243 -17.41 13.43 -15.33
C ASP A 243 -18.80 13.14 -15.94
N LYS A 244 -19.06 13.65 -17.14
CA LYS A 244 -20.33 13.37 -17.86
C LYS A 244 -20.53 11.89 -18.15
N VAL A 245 -19.49 11.16 -18.56
CA VAL A 245 -19.60 9.72 -18.81
C VAL A 245 -19.75 8.96 -17.50
N CYS A 246 -18.98 9.27 -16.46
CA CYS A 246 -19.14 8.69 -15.12
C CYS A 246 -20.55 8.90 -14.59
N SER A 247 -21.10 10.11 -14.72
CA SER A 247 -22.47 10.44 -14.32
C SER A 247 -23.52 9.58 -15.06
N LYS A 248 -23.34 9.37 -16.36
CA LYS A 248 -24.23 8.47 -17.15
C LYS A 248 -24.13 7.02 -16.69
N MET A 249 -22.94 6.56 -16.32
CA MET A 249 -22.69 5.20 -15.84
C MET A 249 -23.05 5.04 -14.36
N GLY A 250 -23.41 6.13 -13.67
CA GLY A 250 -23.69 6.14 -12.23
C GLY A 250 -22.46 5.86 -11.36
N ILE A 251 -21.27 6.25 -11.84
CA ILE A 251 -19.98 6.09 -11.18
C ILE A 251 -19.60 7.40 -10.49
N PRO A 252 -19.22 7.40 -9.19
CA PRO A 252 -18.67 8.57 -8.53
C PRO A 252 -17.37 9.03 -9.19
N PHE A 253 -17.24 10.33 -9.44
CA PHE A 253 -16.05 10.92 -10.03
C PHE A 253 -15.55 12.12 -9.22
N TYR A 254 -14.22 12.20 -9.01
CA TYR A 254 -13.57 13.32 -8.32
C TYR A 254 -12.30 13.75 -9.07
N ALA A 255 -12.24 15.02 -9.45
CA ALA A 255 -11.01 15.63 -9.94
C ALA A 255 -10.22 16.21 -8.76
N ILE A 256 -8.97 15.76 -8.61
CA ILE A 256 -8.08 16.19 -7.53
C ILE A 256 -7.01 17.10 -8.10
N HIS A 257 -7.01 18.34 -7.64
CA HIS A 257 -6.07 19.35 -8.07
C HIS A 257 -4.77 19.25 -7.31
N THR A 258 -3.72 18.71 -7.93
CA THR A 258 -2.45 18.35 -7.29
C THR A 258 -1.68 19.51 -6.65
N GLU A 259 -1.90 20.76 -7.07
CA GLU A 259 -1.28 21.93 -6.46
C GLU A 259 -2.04 22.49 -5.24
N LYS A 260 -3.24 21.99 -4.98
CA LYS A 260 -4.10 22.47 -3.88
C LYS A 260 -4.41 21.40 -2.85
N ALA A 261 -4.49 20.15 -3.28
CA ALA A 261 -4.73 19.01 -2.43
C ALA A 261 -3.50 18.69 -1.55
N TYR A 262 -3.75 18.15 -0.37
CA TYR A 262 -2.69 17.63 0.50
C TYR A 262 -3.13 16.39 1.26
N PHE A 263 -2.14 15.64 1.71
CA PHE A 263 -2.28 14.50 2.62
C PHE A 263 -1.63 14.80 3.96
N SER A 264 -2.13 14.15 5.01
CA SER A 264 -1.47 14.09 6.30
C SER A 264 -1.07 12.64 6.60
N ASN A 265 0.10 12.44 7.18
CA ASN A 265 0.52 11.14 7.68
C ASN A 265 -0.35 10.66 8.87
N GLU A 266 -1.14 11.54 9.47
CA GLU A 266 -2.13 11.19 10.48
C GLU A 266 -3.37 10.51 9.90
N ASP A 267 -3.65 10.72 8.61
CA ASP A 267 -4.79 10.17 7.87
C ASP A 267 -4.46 8.84 7.16
N LEU A 268 -3.22 8.35 7.24
CA LEU A 268 -2.81 7.10 6.59
C LEU A 268 -3.43 5.91 7.31
N ALA A 269 -4.54 5.42 6.79
CA ALA A 269 -5.16 4.15 7.19
C ALA A 269 -4.98 3.13 6.06
N LEU A 270 -4.80 1.85 6.41
CA LEU A 270 -4.77 0.77 5.42
C LEU A 270 -6.08 0.77 4.64
N ASN A 271 -5.98 0.79 3.33
CA ASN A 271 -7.10 0.75 2.37
C ASN A 271 -7.96 2.03 2.29
N GLU A 272 -7.64 3.09 3.01
CA GLU A 272 -8.34 4.37 2.90
C GLU A 272 -7.38 5.46 2.41
N ILE A 273 -7.85 6.27 1.48
CA ILE A 273 -7.12 7.44 0.97
C ILE A 273 -7.92 8.67 1.37
N VAL A 274 -7.32 9.48 2.23
CA VAL A 274 -7.94 10.73 2.68
C VAL A 274 -7.24 11.90 1.98
N VAL A 275 -8.00 12.64 1.19
CA VAL A 275 -7.48 13.81 0.45
C VAL A 275 -8.14 15.06 0.96
N HIS A 276 -7.32 15.99 1.47
CA HIS A 276 -7.77 17.31 1.91
C HIS A 276 -7.71 18.32 0.79
N ASN A 277 -8.64 19.27 0.82
CA ASN A 277 -8.72 20.38 -0.14
C ASN A 277 -8.68 19.92 -1.61
N PHE A 278 -9.28 18.77 -1.91
CA PHE A 278 -9.17 18.15 -3.24
C PHE A 278 -9.72 19.03 -4.36
N ASP A 279 -10.75 19.84 -4.07
CA ASP A 279 -11.40 20.77 -5.00
C ASP A 279 -10.81 22.19 -4.97
N GLY A 280 -9.80 22.45 -4.13
CA GLY A 280 -9.23 23.78 -3.91
C GLY A 280 -10.16 24.74 -3.16
N LYS A 281 -11.25 24.27 -2.55
CA LYS A 281 -12.24 25.03 -1.79
C LYS A 281 -12.40 24.53 -0.35
N GLY A 282 -11.48 23.71 0.12
CA GLY A 282 -11.42 23.18 1.49
C GLY A 282 -12.15 21.85 1.71
N LYS A 283 -12.71 21.21 0.68
CA LYS A 283 -13.39 19.93 0.85
C LYS A 283 -12.41 18.78 1.07
N LYS A 284 -12.81 17.86 1.95
CA LYS A 284 -12.15 16.60 2.23
C LYS A 284 -12.91 15.45 1.58
N ILE A 285 -12.22 14.44 1.08
CA ILE A 285 -12.79 13.19 0.60
C ILE A 285 -12.06 12.01 1.23
N THR A 286 -12.80 10.97 1.57
CA THR A 286 -12.26 9.66 1.99
C THR A 286 -12.68 8.62 0.96
N LEU A 287 -11.71 7.89 0.44
CA LEU A 287 -11.88 6.90 -0.64
C LEU A 287 -11.46 5.52 -0.13
N ASP A 288 -12.18 4.50 -0.53
CA ASP A 288 -11.72 3.11 -0.42
C ASP A 288 -10.73 2.84 -1.56
N ALA A 289 -9.46 2.62 -1.22
CA ALA A 289 -8.40 2.39 -2.20
C ALA A 289 -8.70 1.20 -3.12
N HIS A 290 -9.23 0.10 -2.57
CA HIS A 290 -9.53 -1.12 -3.34
C HIS A 290 -10.75 -1.00 -4.27
N ASN A 291 -11.49 0.08 -4.17
CA ASN A 291 -12.61 0.43 -5.03
C ASN A 291 -12.34 1.71 -5.84
N THR A 292 -11.08 2.16 -5.89
CA THR A 292 -10.71 3.42 -6.55
C THR A 292 -9.85 3.17 -7.78
N VAL A 293 -10.27 3.72 -8.92
CA VAL A 293 -9.46 3.90 -10.14
C VAL A 293 -8.88 5.30 -10.12
N CYS A 294 -7.57 5.41 -10.21
CA CYS A 294 -6.88 6.70 -10.28
C CYS A 294 -6.33 6.97 -11.68
N LEU A 295 -6.92 7.92 -12.37
CA LEU A 295 -6.46 8.43 -13.67
C LEU A 295 -5.36 9.46 -13.42
N VAL A 296 -4.13 9.15 -13.80
CA VAL A 296 -3.00 10.05 -13.63
C VAL A 296 -2.82 10.89 -14.88
N ARG A 297 -3.07 12.21 -14.78
CA ARG A 297 -2.87 13.13 -15.89
C ARG A 297 -1.44 13.68 -15.91
N GLY A 298 -0.81 13.71 -17.10
CA GLY A 298 0.62 13.97 -17.27
C GLY A 298 1.15 15.23 -16.57
N GLY A 299 0.39 16.34 -16.64
CA GLY A 299 0.76 17.56 -15.95
C GLY A 299 0.84 17.45 -14.41
N SER A 300 0.22 16.43 -13.81
CA SER A 300 0.21 16.24 -12.36
C SER A 300 1.53 15.70 -11.79
N LEU A 301 2.37 15.08 -12.63
CA LEU A 301 3.62 14.43 -12.22
C LEU A 301 4.89 15.24 -12.49
N VAL A 302 4.77 16.51 -12.84
CA VAL A 302 5.92 17.37 -13.22
C VAL A 302 6.81 17.70 -12.01
N ASN A 303 6.29 17.59 -10.79
CA ASN A 303 7.04 17.90 -9.58
C ASN A 303 6.89 16.82 -8.52
N GLN A 304 7.77 16.86 -7.51
CA GLN A 304 7.81 15.88 -6.41
C GLN A 304 6.51 15.84 -5.58
N ALA A 305 5.78 16.95 -5.50
CA ALA A 305 4.50 16.97 -4.78
C ALA A 305 3.42 16.18 -5.53
N GLY A 306 3.31 16.36 -6.84
CA GLY A 306 2.39 15.57 -7.67
C GLY A 306 2.72 14.09 -7.69
N LEU A 307 4.02 13.74 -7.79
CA LEU A 307 4.50 12.36 -7.65
C LEU A 307 4.16 11.79 -6.28
N GLY A 308 4.35 12.56 -5.20
CA GLY A 308 4.00 12.15 -3.83
C GLY A 308 2.52 11.85 -3.68
N LEU A 309 1.64 12.70 -4.22
CA LEU A 309 0.20 12.49 -4.26
C LEU A 309 -0.17 11.19 -4.98
N ALA A 310 0.35 10.99 -6.20
CA ALA A 310 0.09 9.79 -6.98
C ALA A 310 0.60 8.53 -6.26
N ARG A 311 1.75 8.61 -5.59
CA ARG A 311 2.34 7.50 -4.83
C ARG A 311 1.45 7.09 -3.65
N VAL A 312 0.77 8.03 -2.98
CA VAL A 312 -0.19 7.66 -1.92
C VAL A 312 -1.31 6.80 -2.48
N PHE A 313 -1.86 7.12 -3.65
CA PHE A 313 -2.90 6.29 -4.29
C PHE A 313 -2.37 4.89 -4.64
N GLU A 314 -1.19 4.82 -5.25
CA GLU A 314 -0.58 3.54 -5.66
C GLU A 314 -0.26 2.63 -4.46
N GLU A 315 0.40 3.17 -3.43
CA GLU A 315 0.79 2.43 -2.23
C GLU A 315 -0.42 2.02 -1.36
N SER A 316 -1.50 2.80 -1.39
CA SER A 316 -2.75 2.45 -0.71
C SER A 316 -3.54 1.35 -1.43
N GLY A 317 -3.16 0.99 -2.66
CA GLY A 317 -3.78 -0.09 -3.43
C GLY A 317 -4.86 0.34 -4.42
N ALA A 318 -4.95 1.63 -4.78
CA ALA A 318 -5.80 2.08 -5.87
C ALA A 318 -5.30 1.53 -7.22
N PHE A 319 -6.23 1.28 -8.12
CA PHE A 319 -5.87 0.89 -9.48
C PHE A 319 -5.44 2.12 -10.29
N MET A 320 -4.15 2.17 -10.63
CA MET A 320 -3.56 3.33 -11.30
C MET A 320 -3.64 3.21 -12.83
N VAL A 321 -4.09 4.26 -13.48
CA VAL A 321 -4.11 4.39 -14.95
C VAL A 321 -3.36 5.68 -15.34
N ASN A 322 -2.03 5.63 -15.52
CA ASN A 322 -1.13 4.49 -15.37
C ASN A 322 -0.44 4.48 -14.01
N ASN A 323 0.28 3.37 -13.70
CA ASN A 323 1.16 3.30 -12.53
C ASN A 323 2.33 4.28 -12.67
N LEU A 324 2.97 4.60 -11.53
CA LEU A 324 4.02 5.61 -11.50
C LEU A 324 5.25 5.22 -12.32
N GLU A 325 5.66 3.96 -12.27
CA GLU A 325 6.82 3.48 -13.04
C GLU A 325 6.62 3.72 -14.54
N SER A 326 5.46 3.37 -15.08
CA SER A 326 5.13 3.61 -16.50
C SER A 326 5.01 5.10 -16.82
N MET A 327 4.49 5.91 -15.90
CA MET A 327 4.37 7.35 -16.10
C MET A 327 5.74 8.03 -16.11
N GLU A 328 6.61 7.71 -15.14
CA GLU A 328 7.99 8.23 -15.10
C GLU A 328 8.78 7.81 -16.34
N PHE A 329 8.63 6.55 -16.75
CA PHE A 329 9.24 6.04 -17.98
C PHE A 329 8.77 6.82 -19.22
N CYS A 330 7.47 6.97 -19.42
CA CYS A 330 6.92 7.68 -20.57
C CYS A 330 7.27 9.17 -20.59
N HIS A 331 7.51 9.79 -19.43
CA HIS A 331 7.93 11.19 -19.35
C HIS A 331 9.42 11.40 -19.66
N ASN A 332 10.25 10.37 -19.56
CA ASN A 332 11.68 10.47 -19.82
C ASN A 332 12.00 10.02 -21.24
N LYS A 333 12.18 10.99 -22.15
CA LYS A 333 12.44 10.75 -23.58
C LYS A 333 13.74 9.98 -23.86
N PHE A 334 14.75 10.14 -23.00
CA PHE A 334 15.98 9.37 -23.14
C PHE A 334 15.80 7.92 -22.70
N ALA A 335 15.13 7.70 -21.56
CA ALA A 335 14.84 6.34 -21.08
C ALA A 335 13.98 5.55 -22.09
N THR A 336 12.96 6.19 -22.69
CA THR A 336 12.14 5.55 -23.71
C THR A 336 12.94 5.22 -24.98
N SER A 337 13.78 6.13 -25.47
CA SER A 337 14.66 5.89 -26.61
C SER A 337 15.63 4.73 -26.36
N LEU A 338 16.25 4.69 -25.19
CA LEU A 338 17.15 3.62 -24.77
C LEU A 338 16.43 2.27 -24.71
N ALA A 339 15.25 2.23 -24.09
CA ALA A 339 14.46 1.00 -24.00
C ALA A 339 14.00 0.49 -25.36
N PHE A 340 13.68 1.37 -26.30
CA PHE A 340 13.33 0.98 -27.66
C PHE A 340 14.54 0.34 -28.35
N ASP A 341 15.73 0.94 -28.25
CA ASP A 341 16.93 0.39 -28.85
C ASP A 341 17.30 -0.99 -28.24
N ILE A 342 17.27 -1.14 -26.90
CA ILE A 342 17.49 -2.42 -26.22
C ILE A 342 16.50 -3.49 -26.71
N ASN A 343 15.24 -3.13 -26.96
CA ASN A 343 14.20 -4.02 -27.47
C ASN A 343 14.21 -4.17 -29.00
N LYS A 344 15.24 -3.63 -29.68
CA LYS A 344 15.39 -3.66 -31.13
C LYS A 344 14.17 -3.08 -31.84
N ILE A 345 13.68 -1.98 -31.35
CA ILE A 345 12.62 -1.17 -31.96
C ILE A 345 13.31 0.04 -32.61
N PRO A 346 13.19 0.22 -33.90
CA PRO A 346 13.78 1.37 -34.56
C PRO A 346 13.28 2.68 -33.97
N THR A 347 14.21 3.56 -33.62
CA THR A 347 13.95 4.92 -33.10
C THR A 347 15.02 5.86 -33.68
N PRO A 348 14.77 7.15 -33.81
CA PRO A 348 15.79 8.09 -34.22
C PRO A 348 16.99 8.07 -33.30
N ARG A 349 18.20 8.09 -33.82
CA ARG A 349 19.43 8.09 -33.01
C ARG A 349 19.43 9.28 -32.08
N THR A 350 19.64 8.98 -30.78
CA THR A 350 19.48 9.94 -29.68
C THR A 350 20.70 9.89 -28.77
N ALA A 351 21.18 11.04 -28.34
CA ALA A 351 22.23 11.15 -27.34
C ALA A 351 21.85 12.11 -26.23
N LEU A 352 22.18 11.72 -24.99
CA LEU A 352 22.09 12.57 -23.82
C LEU A 352 23.33 13.48 -23.75
N VAL A 353 23.12 14.78 -23.57
CA VAL A 353 24.21 15.75 -23.55
C VAL A 353 24.11 16.57 -22.27
N THR A 354 25.14 16.47 -21.41
CA THR A 354 25.13 17.08 -20.08
C THR A 354 26.11 18.25 -19.92
N ASN A 355 27.04 18.40 -20.86
CA ASN A 355 28.02 19.47 -20.83
C ASN A 355 28.52 19.82 -22.23
N GLU A 356 29.30 20.88 -22.34
CA GLU A 356 29.80 21.42 -23.61
C GLU A 356 30.77 20.47 -24.33
N ASP A 357 31.64 19.79 -23.59
CA ASP A 357 32.66 18.88 -24.15
C ASP A 357 32.01 17.62 -24.79
N ALA A 358 30.80 17.28 -24.35
CA ALA A 358 30.05 16.16 -24.88
C ALA A 358 29.30 16.47 -26.19
N ILE A 359 29.19 17.74 -26.60
CA ILE A 359 28.38 18.14 -27.80
C ILE A 359 28.89 17.47 -29.06
N GLU A 360 30.16 17.64 -29.37
CA GLU A 360 30.76 17.12 -30.62
C GLU A 360 30.76 15.59 -30.68
N PRO A 361 31.23 14.85 -29.62
CA PRO A 361 31.13 13.41 -29.58
C PRO A 361 29.69 12.89 -29.71
N ALA A 362 28.72 13.50 -29.04
CA ALA A 362 27.31 13.11 -29.13
C ALA A 362 26.73 13.35 -30.51
N HIS A 363 27.03 14.49 -31.13
CA HIS A 363 26.62 14.79 -32.49
C HIS A 363 27.17 13.77 -33.49
N LYS A 364 28.41 13.33 -33.29
CA LYS A 364 29.03 12.26 -34.07
C LYS A 364 28.27 10.94 -33.94
N GLN A 365 27.84 10.57 -32.74
CA GLN A 365 27.10 9.34 -32.49
C GLN A 365 25.73 9.32 -33.18
N ILE A 366 25.06 10.44 -33.30
CA ILE A 366 23.77 10.53 -33.98
C ILE A 366 23.90 10.74 -35.51
N GLY A 367 25.15 10.72 -36.08
CA GLY A 367 25.40 10.68 -37.49
C GLY A 367 26.00 11.95 -38.13
N SER A 368 26.43 12.91 -37.32
CA SER A 368 27.16 14.14 -37.77
C SER A 368 26.45 14.99 -38.80
N GLN A 369 25.13 14.89 -38.92
CA GLN A 369 24.36 15.66 -39.93
C GLN A 369 23.51 16.73 -39.25
N PHE A 370 23.30 17.83 -39.97
CA PHE A 370 22.34 18.86 -39.64
C PHE A 370 21.20 18.86 -40.66
N PRO A 371 19.98 19.26 -40.26
CA PRO A 371 19.61 19.72 -38.92
C PRO A 371 19.54 18.61 -37.86
N VAL A 372 19.64 18.98 -36.58
CA VAL A 372 19.39 18.09 -35.45
C VAL A 372 18.24 18.62 -34.58
N VAL A 373 17.57 17.73 -33.85
CA VAL A 373 16.49 18.08 -32.94
C VAL A 373 17.03 18.08 -31.51
N ILE A 374 16.85 19.18 -30.80
CA ILE A 374 17.07 19.28 -29.37
C ILE A 374 15.73 19.05 -28.65
N LYS A 375 15.70 18.24 -27.61
CA LYS A 375 14.52 18.04 -26.77
C LYS A 375 14.91 18.09 -25.29
N THR A 376 14.08 18.71 -24.47
CA THR A 376 14.19 18.49 -23.02
C THR A 376 13.81 17.04 -22.69
N ILE A 377 14.47 16.41 -21.73
CA ILE A 377 14.21 15.03 -21.32
C ILE A 377 12.75 14.87 -20.89
N THR A 378 12.27 15.81 -20.10
CA THR A 378 10.87 15.90 -19.65
C THR A 378 10.16 17.04 -20.38
N GLY A 379 8.87 16.92 -20.55
CA GLY A 379 8.05 17.94 -21.23
C GLY A 379 6.99 17.30 -22.12
N ALA A 380 5.94 18.06 -22.41
CA ALA A 380 4.80 17.66 -23.22
C ALA A 380 4.47 18.74 -24.27
N GLU A 381 3.56 18.42 -25.20
CA GLU A 381 3.00 19.35 -26.21
C GLU A 381 4.01 19.99 -27.15
N GLY A 382 5.20 19.40 -27.29
CA GLY A 382 6.26 19.95 -28.15
C GLY A 382 6.99 21.17 -27.56
N ILE A 383 6.72 21.53 -26.29
CA ILE A 383 7.47 22.55 -25.57
C ILE A 383 8.88 22.01 -25.25
N GLY A 384 9.91 22.82 -25.48
CA GLY A 384 11.31 22.39 -25.30
C GLY A 384 11.86 21.54 -26.45
N VAL A 385 11.22 21.57 -27.64
CA VAL A 385 11.70 20.94 -28.85
C VAL A 385 12.15 22.01 -29.84
N SER A 386 13.42 21.95 -30.28
CA SER A 386 14.01 22.92 -31.19
C SER A 386 14.76 22.19 -32.32
N LEU A 387 14.66 22.73 -33.55
CA LEU A 387 15.47 22.31 -34.69
C LEU A 387 16.67 23.26 -34.79
N VAL A 388 17.85 22.70 -34.91
CA VAL A 388 19.09 23.48 -35.07
C VAL A 388 19.88 23.03 -36.32
N GLU A 389 20.37 23.99 -37.07
CA GLU A 389 20.92 23.78 -38.40
C GLU A 389 22.44 23.92 -38.48
N SER A 390 23.10 24.22 -37.36
CA SER A 390 24.55 24.40 -37.34
C SER A 390 25.17 24.08 -35.97
N PRO A 391 26.50 23.77 -35.92
CA PRO A 391 27.21 23.58 -34.67
C PRO A 391 27.12 24.77 -33.71
N ALA A 392 27.16 25.99 -34.25
CA ALA A 392 27.09 27.20 -33.44
C ALA A 392 25.72 27.38 -32.81
N SER A 393 24.63 27.15 -33.54
CA SER A 393 23.28 27.19 -32.98
C SER A 393 23.03 26.04 -31.98
N LEU A 394 23.56 24.83 -32.28
CA LEU A 394 23.49 23.71 -31.33
C LEU A 394 24.11 24.07 -29.96
N LYS A 395 25.36 24.56 -30.00
CA LYS A 395 26.05 24.99 -28.78
C LYS A 395 25.30 26.08 -28.03
N SER A 396 24.85 27.11 -28.70
CA SER A 396 24.17 28.27 -28.10
C SER A 396 22.85 27.87 -27.43
N VAL A 397 22.04 27.02 -28.10
CA VAL A 397 20.76 26.56 -27.54
C VAL A 397 21.00 25.65 -26.31
N LEU A 398 21.95 24.73 -26.38
CA LEU A 398 22.28 23.85 -25.25
C LEU A 398 22.77 24.65 -24.04
N GLN A 399 23.69 25.61 -24.23
CA GLN A 399 24.17 26.48 -23.16
C GLN A 399 23.03 27.28 -22.49
N SER A 400 22.06 27.74 -23.29
CA SER A 400 20.89 28.46 -22.78
C SER A 400 19.98 27.56 -21.93
N LEU A 401 19.74 26.33 -22.38
CA LEU A 401 18.92 25.36 -21.65
C LEU A 401 19.59 24.90 -20.34
N TRP A 402 20.90 24.66 -20.34
CA TRP A 402 21.64 24.28 -19.11
C TRP A 402 21.66 25.40 -18.07
N LYS A 403 21.70 26.68 -18.50
CA LYS A 403 21.57 27.81 -17.54
C LYS A 403 20.21 27.86 -16.84
N LEU A 404 19.21 27.17 -17.37
CA LEU A 404 17.87 27.04 -16.80
C LEU A 404 17.67 25.66 -16.15
N ASP A 405 18.77 24.97 -15.79
CA ASP A 405 18.77 23.61 -15.24
C ASP A 405 18.04 22.58 -16.14
N GLY A 406 18.02 22.84 -17.45
CA GLY A 406 17.36 21.96 -18.41
C GLY A 406 18.21 20.73 -18.74
N GLU A 407 17.66 19.55 -18.51
CA GLU A 407 18.21 18.29 -18.98
C GLU A 407 17.78 18.02 -20.42
N VAL A 408 18.73 17.73 -21.31
CA VAL A 408 18.49 17.73 -22.75
C VAL A 408 19.07 16.52 -23.47
N ILE A 409 18.39 16.15 -24.55
CA ILE A 409 18.88 15.19 -25.54
C ILE A 409 19.02 15.89 -26.90
N ILE A 410 19.96 15.41 -27.69
CA ILE A 410 20.02 15.68 -29.13
C ILE A 410 19.61 14.43 -29.89
N GLN A 411 18.89 14.63 -31.00
CA GLN A 411 18.35 13.54 -31.81
C GLN A 411 18.53 13.86 -33.27
N GLU A 412 18.79 12.82 -34.09
CA GLU A 412 18.82 13.00 -35.57
C GLU A 412 17.45 13.50 -36.04
N TYR A 413 17.49 14.40 -37.00
CA TYR A 413 16.28 14.87 -37.68
C TYR A 413 15.88 13.88 -38.78
N MET A 414 14.63 13.51 -38.77
CA MET A 414 14.00 12.70 -39.83
C MET A 414 12.96 13.55 -40.53
N GLU A 415 13.14 13.74 -41.83
CA GLU A 415 12.16 14.46 -42.62
C GLU A 415 10.92 13.60 -42.85
N ILE A 416 9.77 14.13 -42.44
CA ILE A 416 8.49 13.44 -42.49
C ILE A 416 7.38 14.42 -42.93
N ASP A 417 6.37 13.92 -43.61
CA ASP A 417 5.16 14.67 -43.94
C ASP A 417 4.12 14.61 -42.81
N HIS A 418 4.12 13.51 -42.10
CA HIS A 418 3.16 13.22 -41.03
C HIS A 418 3.74 12.25 -40.00
N ASP A 419 3.12 12.21 -38.84
CA ASP A 419 3.24 11.10 -37.91
C ASP A 419 1.89 10.46 -37.66
N VAL A 420 1.92 9.29 -37.01
CA VAL A 420 0.72 8.54 -36.62
C VAL A 420 0.67 8.41 -35.13
N ARG A 421 -0.42 8.87 -34.51
CA ARG A 421 -0.72 8.66 -33.09
C ARG A 421 -1.78 7.58 -32.91
N THR A 422 -1.44 6.54 -32.14
CA THR A 422 -2.34 5.44 -31.84
C THR A 422 -2.66 5.41 -30.35
N ILE A 423 -3.93 5.40 -30.00
CA ILE A 423 -4.39 5.26 -28.62
C ILE A 423 -4.58 3.80 -28.28
N ILE A 424 -3.92 3.35 -27.22
CA ILE A 424 -3.92 1.94 -26.80
C ILE A 424 -4.37 1.86 -25.34
N LEU A 425 -5.27 0.92 -25.07
CA LEU A 425 -5.75 0.55 -23.74
C LEU A 425 -5.49 -0.94 -23.55
N ASP A 426 -4.62 -1.29 -22.60
CA ASP A 426 -4.26 -2.68 -22.28
C ASP A 426 -3.93 -3.55 -23.50
N GLY A 427 -3.13 -2.99 -24.41
CA GLY A 427 -2.75 -3.65 -25.66
C GLY A 427 -3.80 -3.62 -26.77
N LYS A 428 -5.02 -3.11 -26.49
CA LYS A 428 -6.08 -2.96 -27.46
C LYS A 428 -6.03 -1.58 -28.11
N ILE A 429 -5.97 -1.53 -29.40
CA ILE A 429 -6.00 -0.28 -30.17
C ILE A 429 -7.44 0.27 -30.14
N LEU A 430 -7.59 1.49 -29.60
CA LEU A 430 -8.88 2.18 -29.54
C LEU A 430 -9.08 3.12 -30.73
N ALA A 431 -8.02 3.80 -31.15
CA ALA A 431 -8.07 4.76 -32.23
C ALA A 431 -6.67 4.97 -32.82
N SER A 432 -6.60 5.36 -34.07
CA SER A 432 -5.38 5.84 -34.73
C SER A 432 -5.66 7.01 -35.62
N VAL A 433 -4.78 7.99 -35.61
CA VAL A 433 -4.88 9.21 -36.42
C VAL A 433 -3.54 9.59 -37.03
N LYS A 434 -3.61 10.11 -38.22
CA LYS A 434 -2.49 10.74 -38.94
C LYS A 434 -2.51 12.24 -38.65
N ARG A 435 -1.38 12.80 -38.22
CA ARG A 435 -1.19 14.23 -38.02
C ARG A 435 -0.29 14.78 -39.12
N LYS A 436 -0.84 15.61 -39.99
CA LYS A 436 -0.13 16.20 -41.12
C LYS A 436 0.33 17.60 -40.78
N LYS A 437 1.52 17.97 -41.25
CA LYS A 437 2.01 19.34 -41.17
C LYS A 437 1.05 20.30 -41.90
N GLY A 438 0.76 21.44 -41.27
CA GLY A 438 -0.05 22.50 -41.91
C GLY A 438 0.68 23.15 -43.08
N THR A 439 -0.08 23.51 -44.09
CA THR A 439 0.47 24.12 -45.33
C THR A 439 0.99 25.56 -45.11
N GLU A 440 0.58 26.23 -44.03
CA GLU A 440 0.95 27.63 -43.73
C GLU A 440 2.10 27.77 -42.74
N GLY A 441 2.48 26.67 -42.04
CA GLY A 441 3.47 26.71 -40.94
C GLY A 441 4.86 26.31 -41.41
N LYS A 442 5.85 27.09 -40.98
CA LYS A 442 7.28 26.72 -41.08
C LYS A 442 7.71 25.77 -39.96
N ASP A 443 6.76 25.28 -39.10
CA ASP A 443 7.08 24.41 -37.99
C ASP A 443 7.30 22.97 -38.46
N PHE A 444 8.41 22.38 -38.02
CA PHE A 444 8.75 20.99 -38.38
C PHE A 444 7.95 19.95 -37.57
N ARG A 445 7.30 20.37 -36.49
CA ARG A 445 6.53 19.51 -35.59
C ARG A 445 5.13 19.24 -36.15
N THR A 446 4.59 18.08 -35.85
CA THR A 446 3.27 17.60 -36.30
C THR A 446 2.17 17.76 -35.28
N ASN A 447 2.45 18.40 -34.11
CA ASN A 447 1.50 18.56 -33.02
C ASN A 447 0.25 19.36 -33.44
N TYR A 448 -0.93 18.86 -33.11
CA TYR A 448 -2.21 19.51 -33.42
C TYR A 448 -2.31 20.95 -32.87
N SER A 449 -1.79 21.17 -31.66
CA SER A 449 -1.75 22.49 -31.00
C SER A 449 -1.06 23.57 -31.84
N LEU A 450 -0.31 23.19 -32.88
CA LEU A 450 0.42 24.08 -33.77
C LEU A 450 -0.32 24.35 -35.10
N GLY A 451 -1.63 24.02 -35.18
CA GLY A 451 -2.45 24.25 -36.36
C GLY A 451 -2.38 23.14 -37.44
N ASN A 452 -1.82 22.00 -37.10
CA ASN A 452 -1.72 20.85 -38.00
C ASN A 452 -3.08 20.12 -38.13
N THR A 453 -3.27 19.44 -39.26
CA THR A 453 -4.51 18.69 -39.53
C THR A 453 -4.43 17.27 -39.00
N VAL A 454 -5.58 16.73 -38.59
CA VAL A 454 -5.73 15.38 -38.09
C VAL A 454 -6.79 14.64 -38.90
N GLU A 455 -6.46 13.43 -39.33
CA GLU A 455 -7.40 12.54 -40.01
C GLU A 455 -7.29 11.11 -39.49
N PRO A 456 -8.32 10.26 -39.61
CA PRO A 456 -8.18 8.84 -39.21
C PRO A 456 -7.12 8.16 -40.02
N TYR A 457 -6.61 7.12 -39.41
CA TYR A 457 -5.61 6.32 -40.06
C TYR A 457 -5.83 4.83 -39.73
N ASP A 458 -6.07 4.04 -40.77
CA ASP A 458 -6.17 2.60 -40.65
C ASP A 458 -4.75 2.00 -40.68
N LEU A 459 -4.36 1.41 -39.55
CA LEU A 459 -3.04 0.80 -39.43
C LEU A 459 -2.95 -0.50 -40.20
N SER A 460 -1.83 -0.70 -40.90
CA SER A 460 -1.44 -2.01 -41.44
C SER A 460 -1.20 -3.02 -40.28
N GLU A 461 -1.20 -4.30 -40.59
CA GLU A 461 -0.91 -5.34 -39.60
C GLU A 461 0.51 -5.23 -39.02
N GLU A 462 1.46 -4.71 -39.76
CA GLU A 462 2.81 -4.44 -39.30
C GLU A 462 2.84 -3.26 -38.31
N GLU A 463 2.15 -2.17 -38.62
CA GLU A 463 2.01 -1.03 -37.70
C GLU A 463 1.27 -1.43 -36.42
N LYS A 464 0.19 -2.23 -36.49
CA LYS A 464 -0.52 -2.74 -35.31
C LYS A 464 0.41 -3.50 -34.37
N LYS A 465 1.24 -4.40 -34.90
CA LYS A 465 2.26 -5.14 -34.13
C LYS A 465 3.31 -4.20 -33.57
N PHE A 466 3.74 -3.23 -34.32
CA PHE A 466 4.75 -2.26 -33.91
C PHE A 466 4.26 -1.41 -32.73
N VAL A 467 3.10 -0.76 -32.84
CA VAL A 467 2.57 0.11 -31.79
C VAL A 467 2.20 -0.67 -30.52
N THR A 468 1.69 -1.90 -30.68
CA THR A 468 1.40 -2.78 -29.53
C THR A 468 2.69 -3.19 -28.80
N LYS A 469 3.78 -3.43 -29.55
CA LYS A 469 5.10 -3.71 -28.94
C LYS A 469 5.61 -2.50 -28.15
N LEU A 470 5.46 -1.27 -28.68
CA LEU A 470 5.84 -0.03 -27.99
C LEU A 470 5.06 0.17 -26.69
N ALA A 471 3.74 0.00 -26.72
CA ALA A 471 2.90 0.07 -25.53
C ALA A 471 3.32 -0.98 -24.48
N LYS A 472 3.67 -2.19 -24.90
CA LYS A 472 4.14 -3.25 -24.01
C LYS A 472 5.47 -2.90 -23.36
N VAL A 473 6.42 -2.36 -24.10
CA VAL A 473 7.74 -1.96 -23.57
C VAL A 473 7.61 -0.82 -22.57
N SER A 474 6.66 0.10 -22.77
CA SER A 474 6.42 1.20 -21.83
C SER A 474 5.76 0.77 -20.53
N GLY A 475 5.16 -0.43 -20.46
CA GLY A 475 4.38 -0.88 -19.31
C GLY A 475 3.08 -0.11 -19.11
N ALA A 476 2.78 0.91 -19.94
CA ALA A 476 1.62 1.75 -19.77
C ALA A 476 0.33 1.01 -20.11
N TYR A 477 -0.65 1.12 -19.22
CA TYR A 477 -1.96 0.53 -19.38
C TYR A 477 -2.83 1.29 -20.38
N PHE A 478 -2.75 2.62 -20.34
CA PHE A 478 -3.40 3.53 -21.27
C PHE A 478 -2.37 4.51 -21.82
N CYS A 479 -2.12 4.49 -23.13
CA CYS A 479 -1.10 5.34 -23.74
C CYS A 479 -1.43 5.79 -25.16
N GLY A 480 -0.75 6.84 -25.56
CA GLY A 480 -0.66 7.28 -26.97
C GLY A 480 0.72 6.95 -27.51
N VAL A 481 0.77 6.17 -28.56
CA VAL A 481 2.02 5.78 -29.23
C VAL A 481 2.17 6.62 -30.50
N ASP A 482 3.30 7.30 -30.64
CA ASP A 482 3.64 8.08 -31.84
C ASP A 482 4.71 7.35 -32.63
N HIS A 483 4.43 7.13 -33.91
CA HIS A 483 5.39 6.55 -34.86
C HIS A 483 5.37 7.26 -36.22
N ILE A 484 6.44 7.03 -36.98
CA ILE A 484 6.60 7.53 -38.33
C ILE A 484 7.05 6.42 -39.25
N THR A 485 6.79 6.60 -40.55
CA THR A 485 7.32 5.74 -41.59
C THR A 485 8.31 6.57 -42.46
N VAL A 486 9.53 6.05 -42.61
CA VAL A 486 10.55 6.65 -43.46
C VAL A 486 10.99 5.59 -44.48
N GLY A 487 10.66 5.79 -45.73
CA GLY A 487 10.74 4.73 -46.73
C GLY A 487 9.77 3.60 -46.40
N GLU A 488 10.27 2.39 -46.22
CA GLU A 488 9.48 1.21 -45.80
C GLU A 488 9.65 0.87 -44.30
N LYS A 489 10.36 1.70 -43.52
CA LYS A 489 10.74 1.38 -42.17
C LYS A 489 9.97 2.22 -41.17
N LEU A 490 9.42 1.55 -40.14
CA LEU A 490 8.75 2.16 -39.00
C LEU A 490 9.77 2.62 -37.96
N TYR A 491 9.54 3.80 -37.39
CA TYR A 491 10.32 4.37 -36.28
C TYR A 491 9.42 4.84 -35.16
N ALA A 492 9.78 4.47 -33.91
CA ALA A 492 9.13 4.96 -32.74
C ALA A 492 9.57 6.38 -32.40
N LEU A 493 8.65 7.29 -32.13
CA LEU A 493 8.98 8.65 -31.69
C LEU A 493 8.85 8.77 -30.17
N GLU A 494 7.68 8.42 -29.63
CA GLU A 494 7.42 8.49 -28.19
C GLU A 494 6.23 7.60 -27.77
N VAL A 495 6.15 7.30 -26.49
CA VAL A 495 4.94 6.79 -25.85
C VAL A 495 4.52 7.78 -24.77
N ASN A 496 3.30 8.25 -24.88
CA ASN A 496 2.71 9.21 -23.97
C ASN A 496 1.79 8.48 -22.98
N GLY A 497 2.17 8.41 -21.71
CA GLY A 497 1.41 7.71 -20.65
C GLY A 497 0.14 8.44 -20.21
N SER A 498 -0.11 9.66 -20.68
CA SER A 498 -1.35 10.40 -20.42
C SER A 498 -1.82 11.11 -21.68
N PRO A 499 -2.23 10.36 -22.72
CA PRO A 499 -2.66 10.97 -23.96
C PRO A 499 -3.89 11.83 -23.74
N GLY A 500 -3.97 12.94 -24.45
CA GLY A 500 -5.20 13.73 -24.54
C GLY A 500 -6.29 12.84 -25.13
N SER A 501 -7.12 12.27 -24.28
CA SER A 501 -8.30 11.49 -24.73
C SER A 501 -9.41 12.38 -25.27
N GLY A 502 -9.01 13.58 -25.52
CA GLY A 502 -9.99 14.45 -25.51
C GLY A 502 -10.52 15.04 -26.69
N ALA A 503 -10.27 16.00 -26.71
CA ALA A 503 -11.11 16.93 -27.34
C ALA A 503 -10.41 17.49 -28.53
N GLU A 504 -9.21 17.89 -28.37
CA GLU A 504 -8.59 18.78 -29.33
C GLU A 504 -8.05 18.09 -30.59
N PRO A 505 -7.36 16.96 -30.54
CA PRO A 505 -6.90 16.29 -31.77
C PRO A 505 -8.02 15.77 -32.65
N TYR A 506 -9.23 15.67 -32.08
CA TYR A 506 -10.38 15.09 -32.75
C TYR A 506 -11.58 16.05 -32.84
N ARG A 507 -11.39 17.32 -32.49
CA ARG A 507 -12.41 18.36 -32.68
C ARG A 507 -12.70 18.51 -34.18
N GLY A 508 -13.97 18.26 -34.52
CA GLY A 508 -14.39 18.30 -35.93
C GLY A 508 -14.08 17.06 -36.74
N TYR A 509 -13.41 16.06 -36.10
CA TYR A 509 -13.23 14.77 -36.73
C TYR A 509 -14.50 13.94 -36.60
N MET A 510 -15.23 13.81 -37.68
CA MET A 510 -16.41 12.98 -37.83
C MET A 510 -16.06 11.78 -38.69
N GLY A 511 -15.56 10.71 -38.08
CA GLY A 511 -15.16 9.54 -38.84
C GLY A 511 -15.19 8.27 -37.98
N LYS A 512 -14.95 7.16 -38.63
CA LYS A 512 -14.95 5.84 -38.05
C LYS A 512 -13.55 5.25 -38.18
N PHE A 513 -13.04 4.68 -37.10
CA PHE A 513 -11.90 3.79 -37.14
C PHE A 513 -12.42 2.36 -36.96
N GLU A 514 -12.13 1.47 -37.90
CA GLU A 514 -12.66 0.10 -37.95
C GLU A 514 -14.19 0.05 -37.71
N GLY A 515 -14.93 0.98 -38.31
CA GLY A 515 -16.39 1.05 -38.19
C GLY A 515 -16.91 1.70 -36.91
N LYS A 516 -16.06 2.05 -35.92
CA LYS A 516 -16.44 2.68 -34.67
C LYS A 516 -16.28 4.19 -34.71
N ASP A 517 -17.19 4.90 -34.07
CA ASP A 517 -17.11 6.35 -33.90
C ASP A 517 -15.88 6.76 -33.08
N LEU A 518 -15.07 7.65 -33.64
CA LEU A 518 -13.87 8.22 -33.04
C LEU A 518 -14.15 9.41 -32.11
N SER A 519 -15.41 9.69 -31.77
CA SER A 519 -15.69 10.77 -30.84
C SER A 519 -14.95 10.57 -29.50
N SER A 520 -14.44 11.67 -28.95
CA SER A 520 -13.76 11.64 -27.66
C SER A 520 -14.64 11.06 -26.53
N MET A 521 -15.95 11.25 -26.63
CA MET A 521 -16.92 10.68 -25.66
C MET A 521 -16.96 9.16 -25.73
N ASN A 522 -16.90 8.58 -26.92
CA ASN A 522 -16.89 7.14 -27.11
C ASN A 522 -15.59 6.50 -26.61
N MET A 523 -14.44 7.12 -26.87
CA MET A 523 -13.15 6.63 -26.32
C MET A 523 -13.10 6.69 -24.79
N ILE A 524 -13.58 7.79 -24.20
CA ILE A 524 -13.67 7.92 -22.73
C ILE A 524 -14.62 6.86 -22.17
N GLN A 525 -15.75 6.63 -22.83
CA GLN A 525 -16.70 5.60 -22.39
C GLN A 525 -16.06 4.21 -22.45
N GLN A 526 -15.43 3.83 -23.55
CA GLN A 526 -14.73 2.54 -23.67
C GLN A 526 -13.63 2.38 -22.62
N MET A 527 -12.85 3.44 -22.36
CA MET A 527 -11.82 3.43 -21.30
C MET A 527 -12.47 3.22 -19.94
N LEU A 528 -13.51 3.98 -19.59
CA LEU A 528 -14.17 3.87 -18.27
C LEU A 528 -14.86 2.53 -18.08
N GLU A 529 -15.57 2.02 -19.09
CA GLU A 529 -16.17 0.67 -19.03
C GLU A 529 -15.11 -0.40 -18.73
N TYR A 530 -13.93 -0.27 -19.33
CA TYR A 530 -12.84 -1.21 -19.15
C TYR A 530 -12.17 -1.07 -17.78
N VAL A 531 -11.81 0.15 -17.37
CA VAL A 531 -11.06 0.36 -16.10
C VAL A 531 -11.94 0.27 -14.85
N THR A 532 -13.26 0.33 -14.97
CA THR A 532 -14.18 0.14 -13.84
C THR A 532 -14.61 -1.31 -13.64
N ASP A 533 -14.26 -2.19 -14.56
CA ASP A 533 -14.34 -3.64 -14.37
C ASP A 533 -13.08 -4.14 -13.67
N LYS A 534 -13.22 -4.57 -12.42
CA LYS A 534 -12.11 -5.05 -11.58
C LYS A 534 -11.37 -6.27 -12.13
N GLU A 535 -12.00 -7.05 -13.00
CA GLU A 535 -11.32 -8.18 -13.68
C GLU A 535 -10.18 -7.71 -14.59
N ASN A 536 -10.24 -6.45 -15.04
CA ASN A 536 -9.21 -5.82 -15.86
C ASN A 536 -8.10 -5.14 -15.04
N TRP A 537 -8.22 -5.09 -13.70
CA TRP A 537 -7.24 -4.37 -12.89
C TRP A 537 -5.91 -5.09 -12.88
N ARG A 538 -4.87 -4.34 -13.18
CA ARG A 538 -3.48 -4.78 -13.11
C ARG A 538 -2.77 -4.00 -12.02
N TYR A 539 -2.34 -4.72 -11.02
CA TYR A 539 -1.40 -4.13 -10.06
C TYR A 539 0.03 -4.30 -10.60
N PRO A 540 0.99 -3.45 -10.21
CA PRO A 540 2.40 -3.70 -10.46
C PRO A 540 2.75 -5.12 -10.06
N THR A 541 3.61 -5.81 -10.83
CA THR A 541 4.05 -7.16 -10.47
C THR A 541 4.75 -7.09 -9.12
N THR A 542 4.17 -7.74 -8.11
CA THR A 542 4.82 -7.85 -6.81
C THR A 542 5.98 -8.82 -6.94
N GLU A 543 7.20 -8.36 -6.73
CA GLU A 543 8.37 -9.25 -6.69
C GLU A 543 8.31 -10.12 -5.44
N ILE A 544 8.46 -11.42 -5.62
CA ILE A 544 8.49 -12.41 -4.55
C ILE A 544 9.76 -13.24 -4.61
N GLY A 545 10.13 -13.86 -3.48
CA GLY A 545 11.25 -14.79 -3.41
C GLY A 545 10.88 -16.20 -3.85
N VAL A 546 11.85 -17.10 -3.82
CA VAL A 546 11.66 -18.53 -4.13
C VAL A 546 10.99 -19.32 -3.01
N VAL A 547 10.87 -18.74 -1.83
CA VAL A 547 10.12 -19.28 -0.68
C VAL A 547 9.33 -18.12 -0.07
N GLU A 548 8.03 -18.34 0.15
CA GLU A 548 7.16 -17.34 0.75
C GLU A 548 6.22 -17.94 1.79
N ASN A 549 5.65 -17.09 2.63
CA ASN A 549 4.57 -17.48 3.51
C ASN A 549 3.23 -17.43 2.77
N ILE A 550 2.42 -18.46 2.93
CA ILE A 550 1.06 -18.55 2.38
C ILE A 550 0.10 -19.01 3.48
N THR A 551 -1.09 -18.45 3.51
CA THR A 551 -2.15 -18.94 4.38
C THR A 551 -3.15 -19.71 3.52
N VAL A 552 -3.40 -20.97 3.84
CA VAL A 552 -4.38 -21.80 3.16
C VAL A 552 -5.42 -22.21 4.20
N ASP A 553 -6.68 -21.87 3.94
CA ASP A 553 -7.82 -22.18 4.84
C ASP A 553 -7.52 -21.74 6.30
N GLY A 554 -7.03 -20.52 6.45
CA GLY A 554 -6.68 -19.92 7.75
C GLY A 554 -5.39 -20.44 8.40
N THR A 555 -4.73 -21.42 7.83
CA THR A 555 -3.48 -22.00 8.35
C THR A 555 -2.28 -21.51 7.56
N LYS A 556 -1.23 -21.05 8.26
CA LYS A 556 -0.01 -20.52 7.67
C LYS A 556 0.99 -21.64 7.34
N TYR A 557 1.54 -21.60 6.13
CA TYR A 557 2.55 -22.51 5.63
C TYR A 557 3.73 -21.75 5.04
N LYS A 558 4.90 -22.39 5.02
CA LYS A 558 6.01 -22.02 4.15
C LYS A 558 5.80 -22.71 2.80
N ALA A 559 5.77 -21.92 1.74
CA ALA A 559 5.56 -22.40 0.38
C ALA A 559 6.81 -22.22 -0.47
N ARG A 560 7.16 -23.24 -1.25
CA ARG A 560 8.12 -23.10 -2.34
C ARG A 560 7.43 -22.52 -3.57
N ILE A 561 8.02 -21.51 -4.15
CA ILE A 561 7.58 -20.95 -5.42
C ILE A 561 8.18 -21.77 -6.55
N ASP A 562 7.30 -22.36 -7.37
CA ASP A 562 7.68 -23.30 -8.43
C ASP A 562 7.18 -22.83 -9.79
N THR A 563 8.01 -22.03 -10.48
CA THR A 563 7.71 -21.50 -11.81
C THR A 563 7.70 -22.58 -12.90
N GLY A 564 8.26 -23.76 -12.63
CA GLY A 564 8.24 -24.93 -13.51
C GLY A 564 6.94 -25.73 -13.43
N ASN A 565 6.20 -25.60 -12.33
CA ASN A 565 4.89 -26.24 -12.19
C ASN A 565 3.85 -25.43 -12.99
N SER A 566 3.49 -25.96 -14.15
CA SER A 566 2.54 -25.32 -15.08
C SER A 566 1.07 -25.56 -14.73
N THR A 567 0.80 -26.40 -13.74
CA THR A 567 -0.55 -26.74 -13.27
C THR A 567 -0.93 -25.94 -12.02
N TYR A 568 -1.81 -26.50 -11.20
CA TYR A 568 -2.26 -25.86 -9.96
C TYR A 568 -1.19 -25.88 -8.86
N ASN A 569 -1.43 -25.12 -7.83
CA ASN A 569 -0.68 -25.24 -6.58
C ASN A 569 -0.77 -26.68 -6.04
N SER A 570 0.16 -27.07 -5.19
CA SER A 570 0.11 -28.38 -4.52
C SER A 570 0.24 -28.21 -3.01
N ILE A 571 -0.50 -28.98 -2.23
CA ILE A 571 -0.44 -28.96 -0.77
C ILE A 571 -0.34 -30.37 -0.19
N HIS A 572 0.44 -30.50 0.89
CA HIS A 572 0.57 -31.76 1.63
C HIS A 572 -0.74 -32.15 2.28
N ALA A 573 -1.13 -33.39 2.06
CA ALA A 573 -2.25 -34.05 2.71
C ALA A 573 -1.95 -35.53 2.93
N ASP A 574 -2.35 -36.03 4.11
CA ASP A 574 -2.27 -37.42 4.48
C ASP A 574 -3.60 -38.12 4.25
N ASP A 575 -3.59 -39.46 4.19
CA ASP A 575 -4.79 -40.33 4.12
C ASP A 575 -5.78 -39.89 3.01
N ILE A 576 -5.26 -39.51 1.84
CA ILE A 576 -6.08 -39.07 0.70
C ILE A 576 -6.95 -40.21 0.19
N ASN A 577 -8.27 -40.09 0.36
CA ASN A 577 -9.23 -41.08 -0.07
C ASN A 577 -10.32 -40.43 -0.96
N LEU A 578 -10.28 -40.77 -2.25
CA LEU A 578 -11.22 -40.24 -3.23
C LEU A 578 -12.48 -41.16 -3.27
N ASN A 579 -13.65 -40.59 -3.08
CA ASN A 579 -14.93 -41.28 -3.15
C ASN A 579 -15.93 -40.47 -4.00
N GLY A 580 -16.10 -40.87 -5.24
CA GLY A 580 -16.92 -40.19 -6.23
C GLY A 580 -16.41 -38.76 -6.46
N ASN A 581 -17.27 -37.76 -6.23
CA ASN A 581 -16.94 -36.35 -6.40
C ASN A 581 -16.43 -35.66 -5.11
N LYS A 582 -16.07 -36.42 -4.08
CA LYS A 582 -15.52 -35.92 -2.82
C LYS A 582 -14.21 -36.61 -2.48
N VAL A 583 -13.31 -35.89 -1.88
CA VAL A 583 -12.07 -36.41 -1.31
C VAL A 583 -12.05 -36.18 0.19
N THR A 584 -11.70 -37.24 0.93
CA THR A 584 -11.42 -37.17 2.37
C THR A 584 -9.92 -37.27 2.59
N PHE A 585 -9.35 -36.40 3.37
CA PHE A 585 -7.90 -36.31 3.64
C PHE A 585 -7.63 -35.74 5.01
N LYS A 586 -6.39 -35.81 5.48
CA LYS A 586 -5.94 -35.12 6.67
C LYS A 586 -5.00 -33.96 6.28
N MET A 587 -5.16 -32.81 6.92
CA MET A 587 -4.30 -31.65 6.77
C MET A 587 -4.00 -31.09 8.15
N ASN A 588 -2.73 -31.02 8.52
CA ASN A 588 -2.28 -30.69 9.88
C ASN A 588 -2.96 -31.57 10.97
N GLY A 589 -3.10 -32.87 10.71
CA GLY A 589 -3.74 -33.83 11.62
C GLY A 589 -5.27 -33.74 11.68
N LYS A 590 -5.90 -32.76 11.04
CA LYS A 590 -7.37 -32.62 10.99
C LYS A 590 -7.96 -33.25 9.75
N LYS A 591 -8.99 -34.10 9.95
CA LYS A 591 -9.73 -34.75 8.85
C LYS A 591 -10.66 -33.74 8.19
N LYS A 592 -10.59 -33.65 6.85
CA LYS A 592 -11.45 -32.82 6.00
C LYS A 592 -12.09 -33.64 4.91
N THR A 593 -13.28 -33.23 4.47
CA THR A 593 -13.94 -33.80 3.29
C THR A 593 -14.38 -32.63 2.41
N MET A 594 -13.92 -32.63 1.16
CA MET A 594 -14.14 -31.51 0.24
C MET A 594 -14.63 -32.03 -1.12
N PRO A 595 -15.38 -31.24 -1.89
CA PRO A 595 -15.69 -31.55 -3.27
C PRO A 595 -14.41 -31.52 -4.12
N VAL A 596 -14.34 -32.47 -5.07
CA VAL A 596 -13.24 -32.54 -6.04
C VAL A 596 -13.64 -31.78 -7.28
N VAL A 597 -12.80 -30.84 -7.70
CA VAL A 597 -13.00 -30.06 -8.92
C VAL A 597 -12.58 -30.88 -10.14
N GLU A 598 -11.45 -31.57 -10.03
CA GLU A 598 -10.90 -32.46 -11.05
C GLU A 598 -9.85 -33.40 -10.44
N VAL A 599 -9.39 -34.37 -11.19
CA VAL A 599 -8.29 -35.29 -10.82
C VAL A 599 -7.18 -35.12 -11.85
N LEU A 600 -5.99 -34.75 -11.39
CA LEU A 600 -4.80 -34.62 -12.23
C LEU A 600 -4.00 -35.91 -12.23
N THR A 601 -3.48 -36.30 -13.40
CA THR A 601 -2.40 -37.28 -13.50
C THR A 601 -1.08 -36.53 -13.56
N VAL A 602 -0.21 -36.72 -12.56
CA VAL A 602 1.07 -36.06 -12.44
C VAL A 602 2.21 -37.09 -12.54
N ASN A 603 3.15 -36.84 -13.44
CA ASN A 603 4.36 -37.66 -13.50
C ASN A 603 5.33 -37.20 -12.39
N VAL A 604 5.54 -38.06 -11.40
CA VAL A 604 6.39 -37.77 -10.23
C VAL A 604 7.86 -38.18 -10.42
N GLY A 605 8.22 -38.56 -11.63
CA GLY A 605 9.59 -38.99 -11.99
C GLY A 605 9.66 -40.51 -12.17
N ALA A 606 10.75 -41.00 -12.80
CA ALA A 606 10.99 -42.40 -13.09
C ALA A 606 9.85 -43.13 -13.82
N GLY A 607 8.97 -42.40 -14.52
CA GLY A 607 7.81 -43.00 -15.24
C GLY A 607 6.63 -43.35 -14.33
N VAL A 608 6.61 -42.94 -13.08
CA VAL A 608 5.51 -43.16 -12.14
C VAL A 608 4.47 -42.05 -12.28
N GLU A 609 3.24 -42.40 -12.53
CA GLU A 609 2.10 -41.49 -12.56
C GLU A 609 1.33 -41.57 -11.24
N GLU A 610 0.98 -40.40 -10.70
CA GLU A 610 0.20 -40.25 -9.48
C GLU A 610 -1.09 -39.47 -9.80
N MET A 611 -2.24 -40.01 -9.37
CA MET A 611 -3.53 -39.34 -9.47
C MET A 611 -3.73 -38.43 -8.25
N ARG A 612 -3.86 -37.13 -8.48
CA ARG A 612 -4.03 -36.12 -7.44
C ARG A 612 -5.39 -35.44 -7.55
N PRO A 613 -6.28 -35.59 -6.56
CA PRO A 613 -7.52 -34.83 -6.53
C PRO A 613 -7.22 -33.34 -6.30
N VAL A 614 -7.97 -32.50 -7.01
CA VAL A 614 -7.88 -31.02 -6.91
C VAL A 614 -9.08 -30.50 -6.13
N VAL A 615 -8.81 -29.68 -5.14
CA VAL A 615 -9.80 -29.01 -4.31
C VAL A 615 -9.55 -27.50 -4.31
N GLU A 616 -10.53 -26.71 -3.89
CA GLU A 616 -10.42 -25.26 -3.80
C GLU A 616 -10.26 -24.81 -2.35
N PHE A 617 -9.32 -23.90 -2.10
CA PHE A 617 -9.12 -23.25 -0.80
C PHE A 617 -9.14 -21.73 -0.93
N ASP A 618 -9.49 -21.06 0.15
CA ASP A 618 -9.23 -19.63 0.30
C ASP A 618 -7.78 -19.41 0.75
N VAL A 619 -7.11 -18.47 0.13
CA VAL A 619 -5.67 -18.29 0.24
C VAL A 619 -5.32 -16.85 0.57
N GLY A 620 -4.51 -16.65 1.63
CA GLY A 620 -3.81 -15.40 1.90
C GLY A 620 -2.38 -15.45 1.38
N PHE A 621 -1.99 -14.50 0.54
CA PHE A 621 -0.65 -14.40 -0.02
C PHE A 621 -0.17 -12.94 0.03
N GLY A 622 0.77 -12.65 0.90
CA GLY A 622 1.10 -11.30 1.31
C GLY A 622 -0.09 -10.64 2.03
N VAL A 623 -0.45 -9.45 1.60
CA VAL A 623 -1.60 -8.69 2.12
C VAL A 623 -2.92 -9.02 1.42
N LYS A 624 -2.88 -9.82 0.35
CA LYS A 624 -4.03 -10.13 -0.50
C LYS A 624 -4.68 -11.44 -0.10
N GLN A 625 -6.01 -11.49 -0.26
CA GLN A 625 -6.82 -12.69 -0.08
C GLN A 625 -7.41 -13.12 -1.42
N PHE A 626 -7.35 -14.41 -1.69
CA PHE A 626 -7.84 -15.02 -2.93
C PHE A 626 -8.80 -16.15 -2.58
N LYS A 627 -9.96 -16.19 -3.21
CA LYS A 627 -10.97 -17.22 -3.00
C LYS A 627 -10.90 -18.30 -4.05
N LYS A 628 -11.26 -19.54 -3.66
CA LYS A 628 -11.40 -20.69 -4.56
C LYS A 628 -10.15 -20.95 -5.41
N ILE A 629 -9.00 -20.94 -4.77
CA ILE A 629 -7.74 -21.27 -5.42
C ILE A 629 -7.56 -22.79 -5.46
N LYS A 630 -7.27 -23.31 -6.62
CA LYS A 630 -7.10 -24.75 -6.86
C LYS A 630 -5.77 -25.28 -6.33
N PHE A 631 -5.85 -26.38 -5.59
CA PHE A 631 -4.71 -27.14 -5.08
C PHE A 631 -4.85 -28.61 -5.36
N SER A 632 -3.82 -29.22 -5.92
CA SER A 632 -3.69 -30.68 -5.95
C SER A 632 -3.26 -31.20 -4.58
N LEU A 633 -3.94 -32.20 -4.06
CA LEU A 633 -3.57 -32.89 -2.83
C LEU A 633 -2.51 -33.93 -3.13
N ALA A 634 -1.43 -33.92 -2.39
CA ALA A 634 -0.34 -34.88 -2.55
C ALA A 634 0.32 -35.19 -1.20
N ASP A 635 0.84 -36.38 -1.04
CA ASP A 635 1.76 -36.64 0.07
C ASP A 635 3.08 -35.96 -0.17
N ARG A 636 3.38 -34.97 0.67
CA ARG A 636 4.59 -34.17 0.64
C ARG A 636 5.30 -34.16 1.99
N GLY A 637 5.02 -35.18 2.82
CA GLY A 637 5.53 -35.27 4.19
C GLY A 637 7.05 -35.27 4.30
N GLU A 638 7.75 -35.80 3.30
CA GLU A 638 9.21 -35.80 3.23
C GLU A 638 9.81 -34.57 2.53
N ASN A 639 8.97 -33.66 2.01
CA ASN A 639 9.45 -32.47 1.33
C ASN A 639 9.72 -31.33 2.31
N ASN A 640 10.73 -30.52 2.03
CA ASN A 640 11.08 -29.35 2.85
C ASN A 640 9.94 -28.30 2.95
N TYR A 641 9.02 -28.30 2.00
CA TYR A 641 7.89 -27.37 1.94
C TYR A 641 6.59 -28.11 1.70
N PRO A 642 5.62 -27.96 2.61
CA PRO A 642 4.32 -28.63 2.48
C PRO A 642 3.46 -28.03 1.36
N VAL A 643 3.78 -26.84 0.88
CA VAL A 643 3.04 -26.14 -0.18
C VAL A 643 3.98 -25.79 -1.32
N LEU A 644 3.52 -26.04 -2.56
CA LEU A 644 4.08 -25.47 -3.79
C LEU A 644 3.09 -24.48 -4.38
N VAL A 645 3.61 -23.30 -4.75
CA VAL A 645 2.87 -22.28 -5.48
C VAL A 645 3.25 -22.35 -6.95
N GLY A 646 2.30 -22.71 -7.80
CA GLY A 646 2.52 -22.97 -9.22
C GLY A 646 2.41 -21.71 -10.09
N LYS A 647 2.83 -21.88 -11.35
CA LYS A 647 2.90 -20.79 -12.35
C LYS A 647 1.52 -20.17 -12.62
N GLU A 648 0.44 -20.97 -12.65
CA GLU A 648 -0.91 -20.44 -12.92
C GLU A 648 -1.31 -19.39 -11.88
N PHE A 649 -1.16 -19.70 -10.59
CA PHE A 649 -1.46 -18.78 -9.51
C PHE A 649 -0.60 -17.52 -9.61
N LEU A 650 0.72 -17.66 -9.83
CA LEU A 650 1.65 -16.54 -9.97
C LEU A 650 1.30 -15.62 -11.15
N THR A 651 0.93 -16.21 -12.28
CA THR A 651 0.50 -15.46 -13.48
C THR A 651 -0.81 -14.71 -13.23
N ARG A 652 -1.79 -15.39 -12.61
CA ARG A 652 -3.09 -14.80 -12.28
C ARG A 652 -2.98 -13.68 -11.26
N THR A 653 -2.10 -13.83 -10.27
CA THR A 653 -1.87 -12.86 -9.21
C THR A 653 -0.76 -11.86 -9.53
N LYS A 654 -0.12 -11.99 -10.72
CA LYS A 654 0.91 -11.10 -11.25
C LYS A 654 2.11 -10.91 -10.33
N HIS A 655 2.70 -12.04 -9.91
CA HIS A 655 3.94 -12.05 -9.17
C HIS A 655 5.12 -12.38 -10.10
N SER A 656 6.22 -11.63 -9.95
CA SER A 656 7.53 -11.95 -10.51
C SER A 656 8.40 -12.61 -9.45
N VAL A 657 9.22 -13.59 -9.84
CA VAL A 657 10.03 -14.35 -8.88
C VAL A 657 11.49 -13.94 -8.98
N ASN A 658 12.01 -13.39 -7.89
CA ASN A 658 13.44 -13.13 -7.75
C ASN A 658 14.11 -14.33 -7.08
N VAL A 659 14.91 -15.06 -7.85
CA VAL A 659 15.57 -16.31 -7.39
C VAL A 659 16.62 -16.08 -6.30
N ALA A 660 17.07 -14.85 -6.10
CA ALA A 660 18.03 -14.47 -5.07
C ALA A 660 17.38 -14.13 -3.71
N ARG A 661 16.04 -14.15 -3.63
CA ARG A 661 15.29 -13.71 -2.44
C ARG A 661 14.41 -14.81 -1.87
N THR A 662 14.08 -14.67 -0.58
CA THR A 662 13.09 -15.48 0.14
C THR A 662 12.33 -14.59 1.11
N PHE A 663 11.07 -14.92 1.39
CA PHE A 663 10.20 -14.22 2.34
C PHE A 663 10.09 -12.72 2.09
N THR A 664 9.88 -12.33 0.84
CA THR A 664 9.75 -10.93 0.43
C THR A 664 8.34 -10.40 0.56
N LEU A 665 7.32 -11.28 0.59
CA LEU A 665 5.93 -10.87 0.80
C LEU A 665 5.71 -10.42 2.24
N PHE A 666 5.25 -9.18 2.39
CA PHE A 666 4.93 -8.63 3.68
C PHE A 666 3.61 -9.19 4.21
N GLU A 667 3.67 -9.73 5.43
CA GLU A 667 2.54 -9.74 6.31
C GLU A 667 2.58 -8.40 7.05
N SER A 668 1.82 -7.42 6.60
CA SER A 668 1.50 -6.12 7.24
C SER A 668 2.30 -5.71 8.51
N ASN A 669 3.63 -5.83 8.51
CA ASN A 669 4.50 -5.43 9.59
C ASN A 669 5.69 -4.65 9.08
N LEU A 670 5.57 -3.32 9.05
CA LEU A 670 6.69 -2.38 8.92
C LEU A 670 7.86 -2.70 9.90
N ASP A 671 7.55 -3.31 11.05
CA ASP A 671 8.53 -3.69 12.06
C ASP A 671 9.53 -4.77 11.59
N LYS A 672 9.16 -5.62 10.64
CA LYS A 672 10.06 -6.68 10.15
C LYS A 672 11.11 -6.15 9.18
N ARG A 673 10.78 -5.15 8.38
CA ARG A 673 11.72 -4.48 7.47
C ARG A 673 12.87 -3.81 8.23
N PHE A 674 12.55 -3.15 9.34
CA PHE A 674 13.54 -2.49 10.19
C PHE A 674 14.47 -3.49 10.88
N SER A 675 13.91 -4.61 11.37
CA SER A 675 14.71 -5.63 12.07
C SER A 675 15.64 -6.39 11.12
N GLU A 676 15.22 -6.67 9.88
CA GLU A 676 16.03 -7.38 8.91
C GLU A 676 17.08 -6.48 8.25
N GLN A 677 16.79 -5.19 8.04
CA GLN A 677 17.78 -4.23 7.59
C GLN A 677 18.84 -3.94 8.68
N MET A 678 18.45 -3.89 9.95
CA MET A 678 19.38 -3.70 11.07
C MET A 678 20.24 -4.94 11.33
N ALA A 679 19.74 -6.15 11.05
CA ALA A 679 20.52 -7.39 11.16
C ALA A 679 21.54 -7.57 10.03
N GLN A 680 21.47 -6.80 8.96
CA GLN A 680 22.40 -6.83 7.81
C GLN A 680 23.51 -5.77 7.88
N ILE A 681 23.48 -4.90 8.90
CA ILE A 681 24.55 -3.94 9.15
C ILE A 681 25.67 -4.69 9.88
N PRO A 682 26.87 -4.86 9.30
CA PRO A 682 28.00 -5.47 10.01
C PRO A 682 28.34 -4.63 11.25
N THR A 683 28.39 -5.27 12.42
CA THR A 683 28.85 -4.67 13.67
C THR A 683 30.34 -4.36 13.62
#